data_e6241285dc41936d384e5fdf9aa3d32f
#
_entry.id   e6241285dc41936d384e5fdf9aa3d32f
#
_cell.length_a   1.000
_cell.length_b   1.000
_cell.length_c   1.000
_cell.angle_alpha   90.00
_cell.angle_beta   90.00
_cell.angle_gamma   90.00
#
_symmetry.space_group_name_H-M   'P 1'
#
loop_
_entity.id
_entity.type
_entity.pdbx_description
1 polymer ?
#
loop_
_entity_poly.entity_id
_entity_poly.type
_entity_poly.pdbx_seq_one_letter_code
_entity_poly.pdbx_strand_id
1 'polypeptide(L)'
;MKKLLIGASALVILIIITLISYNIVQANNPVTEKTSLISIQKEIDKKISTYGYTFDNPNIILNPYEISPLTALIAFETKSPEIITITIKGKDKLTTYSHTFDKTDKHYIPVYGLYPNYNNEIIIKSETKEKVINIKTEPLPEDFILPTNITKKEEYLTNELYFYTPSSKGYTCAYDTNGDVRWYLTKNFIWEISRLKNGHLLLSTDSLVNYPYYTTGLFEIDLLGKIYYEYLIDGGYHHDYYEMENGNLLVLSNNLSDGTVEDYIVEIDRKNGNIVNTIDLTTILPQEEGKSANSTEYDWFHNNSIWYDENTNQILLSGRHQDIVVSLDYTTKKINYIIGDPTNWSSEYQKYFLTPTNNLEWQYASHAAKILPNGDISLFDNGVNRSKEEKNYLKAENNYSRGVIYRVDKENMTITQIYQYGKERGSSYYSPYISDMDYLNDGHYLIHSGGISYKNGQILNVPASLGEADTLKSITTEILNNEVIFEIELPTNNYRSEKMPLYQKDNYHPTEGITLGSFNKTETSKNQVPLIKYKKENDTYNKYNIVIEKETNRLAITGTFSKNDKVKIILDKFLGKKTYDFIISTRPYTAMCVDTFNNNKEEKLTLTKYINNTTLNGKYSIYIYINGTVYKTNYYVNF
;
A
#
# COMPACT_ATOMS: atom_id res chain seq x y z
N MET A 1 -70.68 -5.64 7.67
CA MET A 1 -69.89 -4.38 7.78
C MET A 1 -69.36 -4.13 9.20
N LYS A 2 -70.12 -4.09 10.30
CA LYS A 2 -69.54 -3.81 11.65
C LYS A 2 -68.41 -4.75 12.10
N LYS A 3 -68.52 -6.07 11.85
CA LYS A 3 -67.42 -7.02 12.20
C LYS A 3 -66.15 -6.82 11.37
N LEU A 4 -66.26 -6.37 10.11
CA LEU A 4 -65.06 -6.06 9.26
C LEU A 4 -64.37 -4.77 9.73
N LEU A 5 -65.15 -3.76 10.15
CA LEU A 5 -64.56 -2.52 10.70
C LEU A 5 -63.88 -2.74 12.05
N ILE A 6 -64.38 -3.60 12.92
CA ILE A 6 -63.79 -3.93 14.21
C ILE A 6 -62.44 -4.71 13.96
N GLY A 7 -62.42 -5.64 13.01
CA GLY A 7 -61.21 -6.36 12.64
C GLY A 7 -60.12 -5.44 12.04
N ALA A 8 -60.50 -4.50 11.18
CA ALA A 8 -59.59 -3.51 10.62
C ALA A 8 -59.02 -2.56 11.68
N SER A 9 -59.88 -2.10 12.61
CA SER A 9 -59.42 -1.23 13.72
C SER A 9 -58.48 -1.96 14.68
N ALA A 10 -58.76 -3.22 15.01
CA ALA A 10 -57.88 -4.04 15.85
C ALA A 10 -56.53 -4.29 15.20
N LEU A 11 -56.48 -4.51 13.88
CA LEU A 11 -55.25 -4.67 13.12
C LEU A 11 -54.41 -3.38 13.09
N VAL A 12 -55.06 -2.22 12.90
CA VAL A 12 -54.39 -0.91 12.93
C VAL A 12 -53.83 -0.61 14.33
N ILE A 13 -54.59 -0.89 15.39
CA ILE A 13 -54.11 -0.73 16.77
C ILE A 13 -52.93 -1.66 17.05
N LEU A 14 -52.96 -2.91 16.60
CA LEU A 14 -51.87 -3.86 16.75
C LEU A 14 -50.59 -3.38 16.01
N ILE A 15 -50.74 -2.85 14.79
CA ILE A 15 -49.67 -2.26 14.02
C ILE A 15 -49.08 -1.04 14.74
N ILE A 16 -49.91 -0.16 15.27
CA ILE A 16 -49.49 1.03 16.03
C ILE A 16 -48.75 0.62 17.30
N ILE A 17 -49.25 -0.34 18.07
CA ILE A 17 -48.58 -0.86 19.26
C ILE A 17 -47.26 -1.50 18.90
N THR A 18 -47.20 -2.26 17.82
CA THR A 18 -45.95 -2.89 17.33
C THR A 18 -44.93 -1.84 16.91
N LEU A 19 -45.35 -0.78 16.21
CA LEU A 19 -44.51 0.35 15.82
C LEU A 19 -43.99 1.14 17.03
N ILE A 20 -44.85 1.39 18.03
CA ILE A 20 -44.46 2.09 19.27
C ILE A 20 -43.48 1.22 20.06
N SER A 21 -43.78 -0.07 20.23
CA SER A 21 -42.89 -1.01 20.93
C SER A 21 -41.52 -1.14 20.23
N TYR A 22 -41.52 -1.16 18.91
CA TYR A 22 -40.29 -1.18 18.13
C TYR A 22 -39.44 0.09 18.33
N ASN A 23 -40.07 1.28 18.27
CA ASN A 23 -39.41 2.55 18.51
C ASN A 23 -38.83 2.67 19.93
N ILE A 24 -39.48 2.11 20.95
CA ILE A 24 -38.98 2.10 22.33
C ILE A 24 -37.78 1.18 22.50
N VAL A 25 -37.66 0.15 21.65
CA VAL A 25 -36.52 -0.83 21.69
C VAL A 25 -35.36 -0.41 20.83
N GLN A 26 -35.51 0.57 19.94
CA GLN A 26 -34.41 1.00 19.05
C GLN A 26 -33.24 1.62 19.83
N ALA A 27 -32.06 1.50 19.21
CA ALA A 27 -30.85 2.17 19.66
C ALA A 27 -30.97 3.70 19.50
N ASN A 28 -30.41 4.45 20.45
CA ASN A 28 -30.61 5.90 20.54
C ASN A 28 -29.36 6.68 20.07
N ASN A 29 -28.18 6.08 20.08
CA ASN A 29 -26.95 6.75 19.75
C ASN A 29 -26.58 6.49 18.29
N PRO A 30 -26.33 7.53 17.47
CA PRO A 30 -25.76 7.31 16.14
C PRO A 30 -24.32 6.77 16.26
N VAL A 31 -23.95 5.90 15.33
CA VAL A 31 -22.54 5.50 15.17
C VAL A 31 -21.72 6.72 14.75
N THR A 32 -20.53 6.87 15.31
CA THR A 32 -19.59 7.93 14.93
C THR A 32 -19.15 7.74 13.48
N GLU A 33 -19.19 8.80 12.69
CA GLU A 33 -18.65 8.79 11.34
C GLU A 33 -17.14 9.05 11.41
N LYS A 34 -16.36 8.17 10.79
CA LYS A 34 -14.92 8.35 10.58
C LYS A 34 -14.70 9.24 9.37
N THR A 35 -14.14 10.39 9.57
CA THR A 35 -13.85 11.33 8.47
C THR A 35 -12.71 10.81 7.61
N SER A 36 -12.92 10.63 6.31
CA SER A 36 -11.89 10.23 5.36
C SER A 36 -10.95 11.40 5.03
N LEU A 37 -9.71 11.09 4.61
CA LEU A 37 -8.74 12.10 4.15
C LEU A 37 -9.31 12.94 3.00
N ILE A 38 -9.97 12.33 2.03
CA ILE A 38 -10.64 13.04 0.92
C ILE A 38 -11.66 14.06 1.44
N SER A 39 -12.47 13.67 2.44
CA SER A 39 -13.47 14.58 3.01
C SER A 39 -12.83 15.79 3.72
N ILE A 40 -11.71 15.58 4.41
CA ILE A 40 -10.93 16.65 5.04
C ILE A 40 -10.38 17.59 3.96
N GLN A 41 -9.76 17.04 2.94
CA GLN A 41 -9.12 17.80 1.87
C GLN A 41 -10.11 18.60 1.02
N LYS A 42 -11.32 18.10 0.83
CA LYS A 42 -12.41 18.84 0.18
C LYS A 42 -12.70 20.18 0.87
N GLU A 43 -12.65 20.25 2.19
CA GLU A 43 -12.84 21.50 2.93
C GLU A 43 -11.60 22.41 2.85
N ILE A 44 -10.43 21.83 2.64
CA ILE A 44 -9.18 22.59 2.39
C ILE A 44 -9.23 23.22 0.98
N ASP A 45 -9.58 22.44 -0.05
CA ASP A 45 -9.66 22.90 -1.43
C ASP A 45 -10.54 24.14 -1.58
N LYS A 46 -11.67 24.21 -0.85
CA LYS A 46 -12.57 25.38 -0.87
C LYS A 46 -11.94 26.66 -0.32
N LYS A 47 -10.88 26.56 0.48
CA LYS A 47 -10.20 27.70 1.11
C LYS A 47 -8.99 28.19 0.30
N ILE A 48 -8.46 27.36 -0.59
CA ILE A 48 -7.32 27.68 -1.43
C ILE A 48 -7.77 28.61 -2.55
N SER A 49 -7.21 29.82 -2.62
CA SER A 49 -7.60 30.84 -3.60
C SER A 49 -6.40 31.67 -4.04
N THR A 50 -6.42 32.09 -5.31
CA THR A 50 -5.53 33.12 -5.87
C THR A 50 -6.11 34.53 -5.76
N TYR A 51 -7.42 34.63 -5.52
CA TYR A 51 -8.16 35.90 -5.57
C TYR A 51 -7.68 36.90 -4.53
N GLY A 52 -7.32 38.07 -4.99
CA GLY A 52 -6.82 39.17 -4.14
C GLY A 52 -5.32 39.10 -3.82
N TYR A 53 -4.63 38.08 -4.26
CA TYR A 53 -3.18 37.91 -4.09
C TYR A 53 -2.44 38.24 -5.39
N THR A 54 -1.24 38.78 -5.29
CA THR A 54 -0.42 39.21 -6.43
C THR A 54 0.98 38.61 -6.33
N PHE A 55 1.77 38.68 -7.39
CA PHE A 55 3.18 38.28 -7.39
C PHE A 55 3.97 38.92 -6.23
N ASP A 56 3.71 40.22 -5.97
CA ASP A 56 4.40 40.98 -4.91
C ASP A 56 3.87 40.64 -3.50
N ASN A 57 2.65 40.14 -3.39
CA ASN A 57 2.03 39.69 -2.12
C ASN A 57 1.24 38.40 -2.33
N PRO A 58 1.93 37.25 -2.51
CA PRO A 58 1.30 35.96 -2.75
C PRO A 58 0.68 35.38 -1.48
N ASN A 59 -0.32 34.52 -1.63
CA ASN A 59 -0.81 33.64 -0.57
C ASN A 59 0.18 32.49 -0.39
N ILE A 60 0.70 32.28 0.81
CA ILE A 60 1.67 31.22 1.13
C ILE A 60 1.06 30.32 2.18
N ILE A 61 0.83 29.04 1.83
CA ILE A 61 0.20 28.04 2.69
C ILE A 61 1.21 26.92 2.93
N LEU A 62 1.76 26.84 4.13
CA LEU A 62 2.65 25.75 4.55
C LEU A 62 1.81 24.51 4.83
N ASN A 63 2.29 23.34 4.38
CA ASN A 63 1.62 22.04 4.58
C ASN A 63 0.11 22.10 4.22
N PRO A 64 -0.25 22.46 2.97
CA PRO A 64 -1.62 22.83 2.62
C PRO A 64 -2.65 21.73 2.88
N TYR A 65 -2.26 20.45 2.80
CA TYR A 65 -3.14 19.30 3.03
C TYR A 65 -2.90 18.60 4.37
N GLU A 66 -2.13 19.21 5.26
CA GLU A 66 -1.89 18.78 6.65
C GLU A 66 -1.15 17.44 6.82
N ILE A 67 -0.73 16.81 5.74
CA ILE A 67 -0.03 15.50 5.76
C ILE A 67 1.37 15.51 5.14
N SER A 68 1.83 16.64 4.57
CA SER A 68 3.15 16.78 3.95
C SER A 68 3.90 18.01 4.47
N PRO A 69 4.49 17.97 5.69
CA PRO A 69 4.97 19.15 6.41
C PRO A 69 6.11 19.91 5.75
N LEU A 70 6.91 19.27 4.88
CA LEU A 70 8.04 19.91 4.17
C LEU A 70 7.65 20.42 2.78
N THR A 71 6.38 20.84 2.64
CA THR A 71 5.86 21.41 1.40
C THR A 71 5.07 22.70 1.67
N ALA A 72 4.92 23.54 0.65
CA ALA A 72 4.06 24.70 0.70
C ALA A 72 3.37 24.91 -0.65
N LEU A 73 2.34 25.74 -0.66
CA LEU A 73 1.66 26.21 -1.86
C LEU A 73 1.73 27.74 -1.90
N ILE A 74 2.21 28.30 -3.01
CA ILE A 74 2.22 29.75 -3.27
C ILE A 74 1.14 30.02 -4.32
N ALA A 75 0.15 30.86 -4.00
CA ALA A 75 -0.98 31.15 -4.87
C ALA A 75 -1.15 32.67 -5.09
N PHE A 76 -1.28 33.09 -6.35
CA PHE A 76 -1.49 34.50 -6.72
C PHE A 76 -2.02 34.65 -8.16
N GLU A 77 -2.42 35.86 -8.52
CA GLU A 77 -2.84 36.24 -9.88
C GLU A 77 -1.88 37.25 -10.49
N THR A 78 -1.71 37.17 -11.81
CA THR A 78 -1.04 38.18 -12.64
C THR A 78 -2.04 38.86 -13.59
N LYS A 79 -1.73 40.07 -14.03
CA LYS A 79 -2.63 40.84 -14.92
C LYS A 79 -2.79 40.22 -16.30
N SER A 80 -1.84 39.46 -16.73
CA SER A 80 -1.79 38.71 -17.99
C SER A 80 -1.09 37.38 -17.73
N PRO A 81 -1.31 36.36 -18.57
CA PRO A 81 -0.60 35.07 -18.40
C PRO A 81 0.92 35.26 -18.43
N GLU A 82 1.60 34.74 -17.40
CA GLU A 82 3.07 34.75 -17.24
C GLU A 82 3.60 33.34 -17.01
N ILE A 83 4.88 33.15 -17.35
CA ILE A 83 5.64 31.94 -16.96
C ILE A 83 6.31 32.24 -15.62
N ILE A 84 6.17 31.30 -14.67
CA ILE A 84 6.82 31.41 -13.36
C ILE A 84 7.83 30.28 -13.20
N THR A 85 9.05 30.65 -12.81
CA THR A 85 10.08 29.71 -12.39
C THR A 85 10.23 29.80 -10.88
N ILE A 86 10.27 28.65 -10.20
CA ILE A 86 10.58 28.54 -8.79
C ILE A 86 12.00 27.96 -8.63
N THR A 87 12.71 28.43 -7.61
CA THR A 87 13.97 27.83 -7.15
C THR A 87 13.92 27.68 -5.64
N ILE A 88 14.07 26.45 -5.15
CA ILE A 88 14.21 26.12 -3.73
C ILE A 88 15.69 25.96 -3.46
N LYS A 89 16.26 26.89 -2.68
CA LYS A 89 17.68 26.87 -2.35
C LYS A 89 18.04 25.71 -1.44
N GLY A 90 18.98 24.91 -1.89
CA GLY A 90 19.60 23.85 -1.12
C GLY A 90 20.89 24.30 -0.43
N LYS A 91 21.52 23.39 0.30
CA LYS A 91 22.84 23.59 0.92
C LYS A 91 23.97 23.60 -0.09
N ASP A 92 23.74 22.97 -1.25
CA ASP A 92 24.65 22.90 -2.39
C ASP A 92 23.88 22.81 -3.71
N LYS A 93 24.61 22.59 -4.83
CA LYS A 93 24.02 22.50 -6.17
C LYS A 93 23.11 21.28 -6.35
N LEU A 94 23.49 20.13 -5.79
CA LEU A 94 22.72 18.87 -5.93
C LEU A 94 21.41 18.89 -5.11
N THR A 95 21.34 19.75 -4.11
CA THR A 95 20.18 19.87 -3.22
C THR A 95 19.36 21.13 -3.50
N THR A 96 19.72 21.90 -4.54
CA THR A 96 18.94 23.05 -5.05
C THR A 96 18.02 22.59 -6.19
N TYR A 97 16.72 22.87 -6.09
CA TYR A 97 15.70 22.45 -7.05
C TYR A 97 15.11 23.65 -7.77
N SER A 98 14.91 23.53 -9.07
CA SER A 98 14.24 24.56 -9.87
C SER A 98 13.22 23.92 -10.80
N HIS A 99 12.10 24.61 -11.01
CA HIS A 99 11.06 24.19 -11.95
C HIS A 99 10.39 25.40 -12.61
N THR A 100 9.96 25.26 -13.86
CA THR A 100 9.26 26.29 -14.61
C THR A 100 7.86 25.80 -14.96
N PHE A 101 6.86 26.55 -14.50
CA PHE A 101 5.45 26.23 -14.69
C PHE A 101 4.91 26.81 -15.99
N ASP A 102 3.86 26.20 -16.51
CA ASP A 102 3.17 26.65 -17.71
C ASP A 102 2.62 28.08 -17.59
N LYS A 103 2.50 28.73 -18.72
CA LYS A 103 2.01 30.11 -18.81
C LYS A 103 0.54 30.20 -18.42
N THR A 104 0.23 30.97 -17.37
CA THR A 104 -1.14 31.21 -16.86
C THR A 104 -1.23 32.59 -16.19
N ASP A 105 -2.44 33.04 -15.89
CA ASP A 105 -2.71 34.25 -15.08
C ASP A 105 -3.10 33.88 -13.62
N LYS A 106 -3.45 32.62 -13.37
CA LYS A 106 -3.73 32.10 -12.03
C LYS A 106 -2.66 31.09 -11.66
N HIS A 107 -1.80 31.46 -10.76
CA HIS A 107 -0.64 30.68 -10.37
C HIS A 107 -0.90 29.92 -9.07
N TYR A 108 -0.79 28.59 -9.14
CA TYR A 108 -0.71 27.69 -8.02
C TYR A 108 0.66 27.00 -8.09
N ILE A 109 1.61 27.49 -7.32
CA ILE A 109 3.00 27.05 -7.36
C ILE A 109 3.28 26.12 -6.18
N PRO A 110 3.30 24.80 -6.37
CA PRO A 110 3.71 23.87 -5.34
C PRO A 110 5.20 24.04 -5.03
N VAL A 111 5.52 24.03 -3.76
CA VAL A 111 6.88 24.12 -3.22
C VAL A 111 7.20 22.81 -2.53
N TYR A 112 8.14 22.06 -3.07
CA TYR A 112 8.58 20.77 -2.55
C TYR A 112 10.00 20.85 -2.02
N GLY A 113 10.37 19.92 -1.14
CA GLY A 113 11.75 19.73 -0.74
C GLY A 113 12.28 20.79 0.22
N LEU A 114 11.44 21.29 1.13
CA LEU A 114 11.88 22.16 2.21
C LEU A 114 12.68 21.35 3.25
N TYR A 115 13.70 21.98 3.86
CA TYR A 115 14.41 21.40 5.00
C TYR A 115 13.57 21.54 6.28
N PRO A 116 13.58 20.57 7.19
CA PRO A 116 12.93 20.68 8.50
C PRO A 116 13.69 21.61 9.43
N ASN A 117 12.98 22.27 10.36
CA ASN A 117 13.53 23.21 11.34
C ASN A 117 14.47 24.27 10.72
N TYR A 118 14.11 24.77 9.56
CA TYR A 118 14.97 25.63 8.74
C TYR A 118 14.20 26.84 8.20
N ASN A 119 14.91 27.94 7.97
CA ASN A 119 14.36 29.08 7.24
C ASN A 119 14.69 28.94 5.75
N ASN A 120 13.82 28.27 5.03
CA ASN A 120 14.01 27.93 3.62
C ASN A 120 13.86 29.15 2.72
N GLU A 121 14.83 29.40 1.84
CA GLU A 121 14.80 30.45 0.84
C GLU A 121 14.23 29.91 -0.47
N ILE A 122 13.14 30.51 -0.93
CA ILE A 122 12.48 30.19 -2.18
C ILE A 122 12.51 31.44 -3.07
N ILE A 123 12.95 31.29 -4.30
CA ILE A 123 12.95 32.36 -5.30
C ILE A 123 11.85 32.06 -6.32
N ILE A 124 10.89 32.97 -6.48
CA ILE A 124 9.95 32.95 -7.60
C ILE A 124 10.36 34.03 -8.61
N LYS A 125 10.35 33.68 -9.88
CA LYS A 125 10.76 34.55 -10.96
C LYS A 125 9.76 34.52 -12.11
N SER A 126 9.30 35.70 -12.54
CA SER A 126 8.58 35.89 -13.79
C SER A 126 9.52 36.47 -14.86
N GLU A 127 9.03 36.78 -16.05
CA GLU A 127 9.82 37.41 -17.11
C GLU A 127 10.41 38.76 -16.69
N THR A 128 9.74 39.49 -15.78
CA THR A 128 10.06 40.87 -15.44
C THR A 128 10.41 41.10 -13.97
N LYS A 129 10.12 40.15 -13.10
CA LYS A 129 10.25 40.28 -11.64
C LYS A 129 10.87 39.04 -11.01
N GLU A 130 11.53 39.26 -9.89
CA GLU A 130 12.02 38.21 -9.01
C GLU A 130 11.64 38.57 -7.57
N LYS A 131 11.28 37.56 -6.78
CA LYS A 131 10.94 37.70 -5.36
C LYS A 131 11.51 36.57 -4.57
N VAL A 132 12.15 36.90 -3.44
CA VAL A 132 12.61 35.94 -2.43
C VAL A 132 11.52 35.80 -1.38
N ILE A 133 11.20 34.54 -1.06
CA ILE A 133 10.24 34.15 -0.03
C ILE A 133 10.97 33.27 0.96
N ASN A 134 10.81 33.56 2.25
CA ASN A 134 11.38 32.74 3.33
C ASN A 134 10.26 31.97 4.01
N ILE A 135 10.41 30.63 4.08
CA ILE A 135 9.44 29.73 4.71
C ILE A 135 10.15 28.99 5.85
N LYS A 136 9.69 29.23 7.07
CA LYS A 136 10.16 28.50 8.25
C LYS A 136 9.32 27.24 8.43
N THR A 137 9.99 26.11 8.55
CA THR A 137 9.39 24.79 8.80
C THR A 137 9.59 24.35 10.23
N GLU A 138 8.70 23.48 10.69
CA GLU A 138 8.82 22.83 12.00
C GLU A 138 9.90 21.72 11.99
N PRO A 139 10.40 21.27 13.17
CA PRO A 139 11.30 20.13 13.26
C PRO A 139 10.61 18.83 12.84
N LEU A 140 11.44 17.82 12.51
CA LEU A 140 10.96 16.46 12.31
C LEU A 140 10.36 15.90 13.61
N PRO A 141 9.44 14.91 13.52
CA PRO A 141 9.02 14.10 14.66
C PRO A 141 10.24 13.50 15.40
N GLU A 142 10.15 13.35 16.71
CA GLU A 142 11.25 12.81 17.54
C GLU A 142 11.65 11.37 17.16
N ASP A 143 10.73 10.61 16.63
CA ASP A 143 10.92 9.22 16.18
C ASP A 143 11.31 9.08 14.70
N PHE A 144 11.64 10.20 14.03
CA PHE A 144 12.02 10.19 12.63
C PHE A 144 13.37 9.50 12.43
N ILE A 145 13.43 8.58 11.48
CA ILE A 145 14.64 7.81 11.17
C ILE A 145 15.57 8.65 10.28
N LEU A 146 16.82 8.79 10.69
CA LEU A 146 17.87 9.47 9.92
C LEU A 146 18.95 8.48 9.47
N PRO A 147 19.62 8.74 8.33
CA PRO A 147 20.72 7.91 7.86
C PRO A 147 21.84 7.79 8.87
N THR A 148 22.39 6.59 9.00
CA THR A 148 23.57 6.31 9.82
C THR A 148 24.88 6.41 9.05
N ASN A 149 24.82 6.21 7.74
CA ASN A 149 25.98 6.31 6.85
C ASN A 149 25.56 6.75 5.45
N ILE A 150 26.40 7.56 4.80
CA ILE A 150 26.27 7.95 3.39
C ILE A 150 27.64 7.94 2.75
N THR A 151 27.73 7.30 1.59
CA THR A 151 28.90 7.35 0.70
C THR A 151 28.47 7.87 -0.66
N LYS A 152 29.20 8.82 -1.24
CA LYS A 152 28.83 9.41 -2.53
C LYS A 152 30.02 9.85 -3.37
N LYS A 153 29.84 9.79 -4.68
CA LYS A 153 30.69 10.40 -5.71
C LYS A 153 29.89 11.50 -6.39
N GLU A 154 30.00 12.73 -5.89
CA GLU A 154 29.14 13.86 -6.26
C GLU A 154 29.08 14.14 -7.76
N GLU A 155 30.18 13.90 -8.47
CA GLU A 155 30.33 14.14 -9.91
C GLU A 155 29.40 13.30 -10.80
N TYR A 156 28.83 12.20 -10.24
CA TYR A 156 27.92 11.30 -10.97
C TYR A 156 26.47 11.45 -10.53
N LEU A 157 26.19 12.23 -9.48
CA LEU A 157 24.85 12.33 -8.91
C LEU A 157 24.02 13.43 -9.59
N THR A 158 22.72 13.20 -9.58
CA THR A 158 21.70 14.17 -10.01
C THR A 158 20.97 14.76 -8.79
N ASN A 159 20.17 15.80 -9.01
CA ASN A 159 19.39 16.43 -7.95
C ASN A 159 18.04 15.72 -7.70
N GLU A 160 17.99 14.40 -7.88
CA GLU A 160 16.82 13.57 -7.54
C GLU A 160 16.88 13.14 -6.07
N LEU A 161 15.74 12.77 -5.52
CA LEU A 161 15.62 12.26 -4.16
C LEU A 161 15.47 10.74 -4.15
N TYR A 162 15.88 10.15 -3.04
CA TYR A 162 15.65 8.74 -2.73
C TYR A 162 14.42 8.63 -1.83
N PHE A 163 13.33 8.12 -2.40
CA PHE A 163 12.05 7.91 -1.74
C PHE A 163 12.02 6.54 -1.09
N TYR A 164 11.32 6.43 0.05
CA TYR A 164 11.18 5.19 0.80
C TYR A 164 9.76 5.01 1.31
N THR A 165 9.28 3.77 1.25
CA THR A 165 8.12 3.32 2.01
C THR A 165 8.57 2.44 3.18
N PRO A 166 7.99 2.60 4.39
CA PRO A 166 8.39 1.82 5.54
C PRO A 166 7.87 0.37 5.46
N SER A 167 8.69 -0.56 5.94
CA SER A 167 8.26 -1.93 6.24
C SER A 167 8.05 -2.14 7.75
N SER A 168 8.75 -1.36 8.56
CA SER A 168 8.59 -1.29 10.00
C SER A 168 8.18 0.13 10.42
N LYS A 169 8.47 0.54 11.63
CA LYS A 169 8.20 1.91 12.08
C LYS A 169 8.94 2.92 11.22
N GLY A 170 8.27 3.98 10.84
CA GLY A 170 8.83 5.05 10.03
C GLY A 170 7.78 5.79 9.23
N TYR A 171 8.24 6.66 8.36
CA TYR A 171 7.44 7.51 7.51
C TYR A 171 7.72 7.19 6.03
N THR A 172 6.73 7.31 5.18
CA THR A 172 6.96 7.42 3.74
C THR A 172 7.66 8.75 3.52
N CYS A 173 8.90 8.73 3.05
CA CYS A 173 9.78 9.90 3.06
C CYS A 173 10.77 9.89 1.91
N ALA A 174 11.48 11.01 1.74
CA ALA A 174 12.57 11.13 0.77
C ALA A 174 13.76 11.89 1.36
N TYR A 175 14.96 11.40 1.05
CA TYR A 175 16.23 12.01 1.40
C TYR A 175 16.94 12.54 0.17
N ASP A 176 17.69 13.62 0.33
CA ASP A 176 18.60 14.10 -0.71
C ASP A 176 19.98 13.39 -0.63
N THR A 177 20.86 13.75 -1.53
CA THR A 177 22.21 13.17 -1.61
C THR A 177 23.12 13.45 -0.40
N ASN A 178 22.71 14.33 0.50
CA ASN A 178 23.35 14.59 1.80
C ASN A 178 22.70 13.80 2.94
N GLY A 179 21.58 13.11 2.68
CA GLY A 179 20.77 12.43 3.69
C GLY A 179 19.87 13.36 4.49
N ASP A 180 19.72 14.61 4.06
CA ASP A 180 18.74 15.50 4.64
C ASP A 180 17.34 15.08 4.20
N VAL A 181 16.37 15.08 5.14
CA VAL A 181 14.96 14.81 4.83
C VAL A 181 14.39 15.99 4.05
N ARG A 182 13.85 15.73 2.87
CA ARG A 182 13.30 16.77 2.00
C ARG A 182 11.80 16.62 1.74
N TRP A 183 11.25 15.51 2.12
CA TRP A 183 9.82 15.23 2.00
C TRP A 183 9.43 14.08 2.93
N TYR A 184 8.23 14.13 3.50
CA TYR A 184 7.61 12.99 4.18
C TYR A 184 6.10 13.18 4.33
N LEU A 185 5.40 12.07 4.53
CA LEU A 185 3.96 12.04 4.83
C LEU A 185 3.74 11.62 6.29
N THR A 186 2.79 12.29 6.96
CA THR A 186 2.44 12.01 8.37
C THR A 186 1.44 10.87 8.53
N LYS A 187 1.00 10.24 7.43
CA LYS A 187 0.13 9.07 7.41
C LYS A 187 0.92 7.83 6.99
N ASN A 188 0.48 6.67 7.47
CA ASN A 188 1.11 5.40 7.16
C ASN A 188 0.66 4.93 5.78
N PHE A 189 1.51 5.10 4.79
CA PHE A 189 1.41 4.49 3.48
C PHE A 189 2.48 3.40 3.37
N ILE A 190 2.12 2.27 2.81
CA ILE A 190 2.96 1.07 2.75
C ILE A 190 3.02 0.54 1.32
N TRP A 191 3.88 -0.43 1.07
CA TRP A 191 4.09 -1.10 -0.20
C TRP A 191 4.83 -0.25 -1.24
N GLU A 192 4.49 -0.42 -2.51
CA GLU A 192 5.09 0.29 -3.63
C GLU A 192 4.85 1.80 -3.58
N ILE A 193 5.82 2.56 -4.05
CA ILE A 193 5.73 3.98 -4.34
C ILE A 193 6.31 4.25 -5.70
N SER A 194 5.50 4.71 -6.64
CA SER A 194 6.00 5.09 -7.95
C SER A 194 5.26 6.30 -8.51
N ARG A 195 5.88 6.94 -9.49
CA ARG A 195 5.30 8.10 -10.15
C ARG A 195 4.57 7.66 -11.41
N LEU A 196 3.30 8.02 -11.49
CA LEU A 196 2.46 7.82 -12.65
C LEU A 196 2.86 8.74 -13.81
N LYS A 197 2.47 8.38 -15.04
CA LYS A 197 2.74 9.15 -16.26
C LYS A 197 2.22 10.60 -16.22
N ASN A 198 1.21 10.88 -15.38
CA ASN A 198 0.69 12.24 -15.17
C ASN A 198 1.46 13.05 -14.11
N GLY A 199 2.46 12.47 -13.45
CA GLY A 199 3.29 13.13 -12.44
C GLY A 199 2.86 12.90 -11.00
N HIS A 200 1.66 12.36 -10.74
CA HIS A 200 1.21 11.99 -9.39
C HIS A 200 1.92 10.74 -8.87
N LEU A 201 1.95 10.56 -7.56
CA LEU A 201 2.34 9.31 -6.92
C LEU A 201 1.12 8.40 -6.78
N LEU A 202 1.34 7.10 -6.85
CA LEU A 202 0.35 6.12 -6.47
C LEU A 202 0.83 5.43 -5.18
N LEU A 203 0.01 5.44 -4.14
CA LEU A 203 0.31 4.91 -2.82
C LEU A 203 -0.85 4.07 -2.29
N SER A 204 -0.60 3.20 -1.32
CA SER A 204 -1.67 2.51 -0.59
C SER A 204 -2.62 3.51 0.08
N THR A 205 -3.87 3.10 0.31
CA THR A 205 -4.74 3.83 1.24
C THR A 205 -4.27 3.64 2.69
N ASP A 206 -4.75 4.49 3.60
CA ASP A 206 -4.45 4.46 5.04
C ASP A 206 -5.39 3.55 5.86
N SER A 207 -6.23 2.79 5.18
CA SER A 207 -7.25 1.94 5.80
C SER A 207 -7.18 0.51 5.29
N LEU A 208 -7.50 -0.46 6.14
CA LEU A 208 -7.46 -1.88 5.78
C LEU A 208 -8.81 -2.38 5.27
N VAL A 209 -8.80 -3.26 4.29
CA VAL A 209 -9.95 -4.08 3.88
C VAL A 209 -9.97 -5.38 4.64
N ASN A 210 -8.80 -5.94 4.92
CA ASN A 210 -8.65 -7.15 5.72
C ASN A 210 -7.25 -7.20 6.38
N TYR A 211 -7.14 -7.95 7.47
CA TYR A 211 -5.86 -8.25 8.10
C TYR A 211 -5.08 -9.30 7.29
N PRO A 212 -3.75 -9.31 7.40
CA PRO A 212 -2.95 -8.48 8.30
C PRO A 212 -2.62 -7.08 7.77
N TYR A 213 -2.61 -6.84 6.43
CA TYR A 213 -2.08 -5.62 5.86
C TYR A 213 -2.69 -5.24 4.50
N TYR A 214 -3.79 -5.87 4.08
CA TYR A 214 -4.44 -5.54 2.80
C TYR A 214 -5.18 -4.21 2.94
N THR A 215 -4.69 -3.19 2.24
CA THR A 215 -5.31 -1.86 2.28
C THR A 215 -6.57 -1.81 1.43
N THR A 216 -7.42 -0.83 1.66
CA THR A 216 -8.69 -0.69 0.91
C THR A 216 -8.51 -0.42 -0.56
N GLY A 217 -7.30 -0.03 -0.97
CA GLY A 217 -6.94 0.25 -2.35
C GLY A 217 -5.79 1.24 -2.45
N LEU A 218 -5.90 2.17 -3.38
CA LEU A 218 -4.83 3.09 -3.76
C LEU A 218 -5.27 4.55 -3.69
N PHE A 219 -4.37 5.44 -3.29
CA PHE A 219 -4.48 6.88 -3.45
C PHE A 219 -3.60 7.35 -4.61
N GLU A 220 -4.16 8.14 -5.51
CA GLU A 220 -3.42 8.96 -6.43
C GLU A 220 -3.23 10.35 -5.81
N ILE A 221 -1.98 10.72 -5.52
CA ILE A 221 -1.61 11.84 -4.65
C ILE A 221 -0.44 12.63 -5.25
N ASP A 222 -0.35 13.92 -4.99
CA ASP A 222 0.85 14.70 -5.27
C ASP A 222 1.77 14.84 -4.05
N LEU A 223 2.92 15.48 -4.23
CA LEU A 223 3.86 15.69 -3.14
C LEU A 223 3.39 16.72 -2.08
N LEU A 224 2.37 17.55 -2.36
CA LEU A 224 1.71 18.37 -1.32
C LEU A 224 0.89 17.53 -0.35
N GLY A 225 0.64 16.25 -0.70
CA GLY A 225 -0.28 15.39 0.04
C GLY A 225 -1.73 15.50 -0.44
N LYS A 226 -1.99 16.17 -1.57
CA LYS A 226 -3.31 16.24 -2.17
C LYS A 226 -3.71 14.92 -2.79
N ILE A 227 -4.83 14.35 -2.36
CA ILE A 227 -5.43 13.15 -2.94
C ILE A 227 -6.39 13.58 -4.05
N TYR A 228 -6.12 13.15 -5.28
CA TYR A 228 -6.98 13.37 -6.45
C TYR A 228 -7.99 12.24 -6.62
N TYR A 229 -7.54 11.00 -6.41
CA TYR A 229 -8.39 9.82 -6.51
C TYR A 229 -8.09 8.83 -5.39
N GLU A 230 -9.16 8.22 -4.87
CA GLU A 230 -9.12 7.04 -4.03
C GLU A 230 -9.77 5.91 -4.81
N TYR A 231 -9.00 4.85 -5.11
CA TYR A 231 -9.49 3.65 -5.78
C TYR A 231 -9.78 2.60 -4.74
N LEU A 232 -11.07 2.33 -4.49
CA LEU A 232 -11.49 1.22 -3.64
C LEU A 232 -11.47 -0.08 -4.42
N ILE A 233 -10.80 -1.09 -3.89
CA ILE A 233 -10.59 -2.38 -4.54
C ILE A 233 -11.21 -3.47 -3.67
N ASP A 234 -12.15 -4.22 -4.26
CA ASP A 234 -12.68 -5.40 -3.60
C ASP A 234 -11.57 -6.46 -3.49
N GLY A 235 -11.32 -6.97 -2.28
CA GLY A 235 -10.14 -7.79 -2.00
C GLY A 235 -8.91 -7.01 -1.54
N GLY A 236 -8.91 -5.70 -1.70
CA GLY A 236 -7.84 -4.80 -1.26
C GLY A 236 -6.64 -4.76 -2.18
N TYR A 237 -5.61 -4.06 -1.72
CA TYR A 237 -4.32 -3.90 -2.39
C TYR A 237 -3.20 -4.40 -1.48
N HIS A 238 -2.21 -5.04 -2.08
CA HIS A 238 -0.95 -5.41 -1.45
C HIS A 238 0.23 -5.32 -2.43
N HIS A 239 1.41 -5.15 -1.93
CA HIS A 239 2.72 -5.25 -2.57
C HIS A 239 2.96 -4.32 -3.76
N ASP A 240 2.28 -4.51 -4.91
CA ASP A 240 2.69 -3.90 -6.17
C ASP A 240 1.52 -3.62 -7.13
N TYR A 241 1.74 -2.71 -8.07
CA TYR A 241 0.83 -2.33 -9.15
C TYR A 241 1.61 -1.92 -10.40
N TYR A 242 0.94 -1.86 -11.54
CA TYR A 242 1.51 -1.41 -12.81
C TYR A 242 0.54 -0.46 -13.55
N GLU A 243 1.03 0.69 -14.01
CA GLU A 243 0.27 1.61 -14.87
C GLU A 243 0.41 1.22 -16.34
N MET A 244 -0.68 0.76 -16.95
CA MET A 244 -0.73 0.36 -18.36
C MET A 244 -0.69 1.57 -19.31
N GLU A 245 -0.37 1.35 -20.60
CA GLU A 245 -0.36 2.42 -21.61
C GLU A 245 -1.75 3.05 -21.83
N ASN A 246 -2.82 2.27 -21.70
CA ASN A 246 -4.20 2.77 -21.78
C ASN A 246 -4.63 3.57 -20.55
N GLY A 247 -3.77 3.67 -19.52
CA GLY A 247 -4.00 4.34 -18.25
C GLY A 247 -4.69 3.50 -17.19
N ASN A 248 -5.09 2.25 -17.47
CA ASN A 248 -5.60 1.34 -16.46
C ASN A 248 -4.49 0.92 -15.49
N LEU A 249 -4.88 0.39 -14.34
CA LEU A 249 -3.95 -0.12 -13.33
C LEU A 249 -4.12 -1.63 -13.19
N LEU A 250 -3.02 -2.37 -13.32
CA LEU A 250 -2.93 -3.75 -12.84
C LEU A 250 -2.50 -3.71 -11.38
N VAL A 251 -3.24 -4.39 -10.51
CA VAL A 251 -3.05 -4.30 -9.06
C VAL A 251 -3.04 -5.68 -8.44
N LEU A 252 -2.07 -5.96 -7.59
CA LEU A 252 -2.05 -7.16 -6.77
C LEU A 252 -3.13 -7.07 -5.68
N SER A 253 -3.99 -8.08 -5.63
CA SER A 253 -5.19 -8.10 -4.80
C SER A 253 -5.46 -9.52 -4.25
N ASN A 254 -6.63 -9.73 -3.66
CA ASN A 254 -7.07 -11.01 -3.15
C ASN A 254 -8.50 -11.33 -3.58
N ASN A 255 -8.79 -12.62 -3.73
CA ASN A 255 -10.14 -13.10 -3.68
C ASN A 255 -10.46 -13.55 -2.24
N LEU A 256 -11.09 -12.69 -1.44
CA LEU A 256 -11.33 -12.96 -0.02
C LEU A 256 -12.31 -14.12 0.25
N SER A 257 -12.87 -14.76 -0.78
CA SER A 257 -13.88 -15.82 -0.67
C SER A 257 -13.32 -17.24 -0.82
N ASP A 258 -12.12 -17.45 -1.37
CA ASP A 258 -11.57 -18.76 -1.71
C ASP A 258 -10.67 -19.38 -0.63
N GLY A 259 -10.23 -18.59 0.32
CA GLY A 259 -9.43 -19.04 1.47
C GLY A 259 -7.92 -18.99 1.25
N THR A 260 -7.45 -18.56 0.07
CA THR A 260 -6.06 -18.23 -0.23
C THR A 260 -5.84 -16.72 -0.28
N VAL A 261 -4.60 -16.27 -0.34
CA VAL A 261 -4.21 -14.86 -0.39
C VAL A 261 -3.05 -14.65 -1.34
N GLU A 262 -2.93 -13.41 -1.83
CA GLU A 262 -1.77 -12.94 -2.61
C GLU A 262 -1.53 -13.73 -3.90
N ASP A 263 -2.62 -14.13 -4.54
CA ASP A 263 -2.65 -14.94 -5.75
C ASP A 263 -3.68 -14.45 -6.78
N TYR A 264 -4.18 -13.21 -6.59
CA TYR A 264 -5.21 -12.62 -7.42
C TYR A 264 -4.78 -11.26 -7.94
N ILE A 265 -4.99 -10.99 -9.22
CA ILE A 265 -4.66 -9.72 -9.87
C ILE A 265 -5.94 -9.12 -10.44
N VAL A 266 -6.11 -7.81 -10.29
CA VAL A 266 -7.21 -7.07 -10.90
C VAL A 266 -6.69 -6.00 -11.84
N GLU A 267 -7.38 -5.78 -12.96
CA GLU A 267 -7.23 -4.60 -13.79
C GLU A 267 -8.35 -3.61 -13.47
N ILE A 268 -7.99 -2.38 -13.16
CA ILE A 268 -8.92 -1.31 -12.79
C ILE A 268 -8.97 -0.30 -13.93
N ASP A 269 -10.16 0.00 -14.44
CA ASP A 269 -10.41 1.19 -15.26
C ASP A 269 -10.22 2.44 -14.38
N ARG A 270 -9.12 3.15 -14.59
CA ARG A 270 -8.74 4.34 -13.79
C ARG A 270 -9.77 5.47 -13.84
N LYS A 271 -10.65 5.53 -14.85
CA LYS A 271 -11.65 6.59 -14.99
C LYS A 271 -12.83 6.43 -14.03
N ASN A 272 -13.14 5.20 -13.65
CA ASN A 272 -14.33 4.91 -12.83
C ASN A 272 -14.05 3.96 -11.65
N GLY A 273 -12.85 3.38 -11.56
CA GLY A 273 -12.44 2.47 -10.50
C GLY A 273 -13.02 1.05 -10.62
N ASN A 274 -13.70 0.72 -11.73
CA ASN A 274 -14.29 -0.60 -11.92
C ASN A 274 -13.22 -1.63 -12.27
N ILE A 275 -13.33 -2.83 -11.70
CA ILE A 275 -12.56 -3.99 -12.12
C ILE A 275 -13.07 -4.44 -13.47
N VAL A 276 -12.20 -4.44 -14.49
CA VAL A 276 -12.54 -4.80 -15.89
C VAL A 276 -11.93 -6.13 -16.31
N ASN A 277 -10.92 -6.63 -15.62
CA ASN A 277 -10.29 -7.92 -15.86
C ASN A 277 -9.71 -8.49 -14.55
N THR A 278 -9.60 -9.82 -14.48
CA THR A 278 -9.02 -10.50 -13.32
C THR A 278 -8.15 -11.67 -13.76
N ILE A 279 -7.12 -11.97 -12.99
CA ILE A 279 -6.28 -13.15 -13.13
C ILE A 279 -6.23 -13.86 -11.78
N ASP A 280 -6.70 -15.10 -11.76
CA ASP A 280 -6.71 -15.97 -10.59
C ASP A 280 -5.63 -17.04 -10.79
N LEU A 281 -4.53 -16.94 -10.03
CA LEU A 281 -3.38 -17.84 -10.15
C LEU A 281 -3.69 -19.26 -9.69
N THR A 282 -4.71 -19.46 -8.85
CA THR A 282 -5.15 -20.80 -8.43
C THR A 282 -5.66 -21.65 -9.59
N THR A 283 -6.07 -21.00 -10.70
CA THR A 283 -6.53 -21.66 -11.93
C THR A 283 -5.41 -21.92 -12.93
N ILE A 284 -4.20 -21.40 -12.70
CA ILE A 284 -3.07 -21.40 -13.64
C ILE A 284 -1.90 -22.24 -13.12
N LEU A 285 -1.59 -22.10 -11.82
CA LEU A 285 -0.44 -22.72 -11.19
C LEU A 285 -0.88 -23.74 -10.12
N PRO A 286 -0.12 -24.81 -9.90
CA PRO A 286 -0.41 -25.79 -8.86
C PRO A 286 0.00 -25.26 -7.49
N GLN A 287 -0.92 -25.30 -6.53
CA GLN A 287 -0.66 -24.82 -5.17
C GLN A 287 0.27 -25.72 -4.36
N GLU A 288 0.35 -27.01 -4.73
CA GLU A 288 1.07 -28.05 -3.97
C GLU A 288 2.48 -28.32 -4.51
N GLU A 289 2.89 -27.71 -5.64
CA GLU A 289 4.19 -27.95 -6.26
C GLU A 289 5.15 -26.78 -6.02
N GLY A 290 6.45 -27.05 -6.12
CA GLY A 290 7.51 -26.03 -6.06
C GLY A 290 7.58 -25.24 -4.74
N LYS A 291 6.96 -25.70 -3.68
CA LYS A 291 6.88 -25.00 -2.39
C LYS A 291 8.26 -24.68 -1.82
N SER A 292 8.42 -23.48 -1.31
CA SER A 292 9.55 -23.09 -0.46
C SER A 292 9.26 -23.41 1.02
N ALA A 293 10.26 -23.23 1.89
CA ALA A 293 10.09 -23.37 3.34
C ALA A 293 9.08 -22.37 3.94
N ASN A 294 8.74 -21.28 3.23
CA ASN A 294 7.84 -20.23 3.70
C ASN A 294 6.40 -20.43 3.22
N SER A 295 6.15 -21.35 2.30
CA SER A 295 4.82 -21.62 1.74
C SER A 295 3.87 -22.17 2.81
N THR A 296 2.62 -21.69 2.80
CA THR A 296 1.53 -22.19 3.65
C THR A 296 0.34 -22.59 2.80
N GLU A 297 -0.65 -23.27 3.37
CA GLU A 297 -1.86 -23.67 2.65
C GLU A 297 -2.68 -22.47 2.12
N TYR A 298 -2.62 -21.32 2.79
CA TYR A 298 -3.39 -20.12 2.42
C TYR A 298 -2.54 -19.08 1.68
N ASP A 299 -1.24 -18.98 1.96
CA ASP A 299 -0.27 -18.10 1.30
C ASP A 299 0.76 -18.98 0.56
N TRP A 300 0.30 -19.56 -0.54
CA TRP A 300 1.05 -20.57 -1.28
C TRP A 300 1.98 -19.97 -2.33
N PHE A 301 1.60 -18.85 -2.94
CA PHE A 301 2.33 -18.19 -4.02
C PHE A 301 3.07 -16.94 -3.52
N HIS A 302 2.40 -16.08 -2.75
CA HIS A 302 2.91 -14.81 -2.25
C HIS A 302 3.39 -13.89 -3.37
N ASN A 303 2.46 -13.46 -4.21
CA ASN A 303 2.77 -12.57 -5.35
C ASN A 303 3.17 -11.18 -4.84
N ASN A 304 4.41 -10.79 -5.08
CA ASN A 304 4.96 -9.54 -4.56
C ASN A 304 5.45 -8.55 -5.61
N SER A 305 5.33 -8.88 -6.89
CA SER A 305 5.58 -7.91 -7.97
C SER A 305 4.78 -8.25 -9.22
N ILE A 306 4.45 -7.20 -9.98
CA ILE A 306 3.73 -7.28 -11.25
C ILE A 306 4.37 -6.32 -12.26
N TRP A 307 4.65 -6.83 -13.44
CA TRP A 307 5.07 -6.04 -14.59
C TRP A 307 4.31 -6.45 -15.83
N TYR A 308 3.98 -5.51 -16.69
CA TYR A 308 3.31 -5.79 -17.95
C TYR A 308 4.08 -5.18 -19.11
N ASP A 309 4.41 -6.00 -20.11
CA ASP A 309 4.99 -5.55 -21.38
C ASP A 309 3.92 -5.63 -22.48
N GLU A 310 3.43 -4.48 -22.87
CA GLU A 310 2.37 -4.37 -23.88
C GLU A 310 2.85 -4.80 -25.27
N ASN A 311 4.14 -4.64 -25.57
CA ASN A 311 4.69 -5.01 -26.89
C ASN A 311 4.64 -6.51 -27.11
N THR A 312 4.83 -7.29 -26.07
CA THR A 312 4.80 -8.76 -26.12
C THR A 312 3.56 -9.37 -25.51
N ASN A 313 2.63 -8.55 -24.99
CA ASN A 313 1.43 -8.96 -24.25
C ASN A 313 1.75 -9.90 -23.09
N GLN A 314 2.86 -9.64 -22.40
CA GLN A 314 3.41 -10.49 -21.36
C GLN A 314 3.25 -9.84 -20.00
N ILE A 315 2.65 -10.56 -19.05
CA ILE A 315 2.68 -10.22 -17.63
C ILE A 315 3.75 -11.05 -16.91
N LEU A 316 4.50 -10.40 -16.03
CA LEU A 316 5.56 -11.02 -15.23
C LEU A 316 5.18 -10.90 -13.76
N LEU A 317 5.23 -12.01 -13.02
CA LEU A 317 4.82 -12.11 -11.62
C LEU A 317 5.90 -12.82 -10.81
N SER A 318 6.18 -12.35 -9.59
CA SER A 318 7.13 -12.98 -8.67
C SER A 318 6.41 -13.72 -7.55
N GLY A 319 6.51 -15.05 -7.54
CA GLY A 319 5.97 -15.95 -6.53
C GLY A 319 7.00 -16.32 -5.47
N ARG A 320 7.04 -15.55 -4.38
CA ARG A 320 8.02 -15.71 -3.31
C ARG A 320 8.00 -17.11 -2.67
N HIS A 321 6.82 -17.70 -2.49
CA HIS A 321 6.65 -18.96 -1.78
C HIS A 321 6.77 -20.20 -2.68
N GLN A 322 6.93 -20.00 -3.99
CA GLN A 322 7.34 -21.05 -4.92
C GLN A 322 8.75 -20.81 -5.49
N ASP A 323 9.44 -19.74 -5.07
CA ASP A 323 10.77 -19.31 -5.56
C ASP A 323 10.83 -19.21 -7.09
N ILE A 324 9.79 -18.67 -7.71
CA ILE A 324 9.71 -18.52 -9.16
C ILE A 324 9.36 -17.10 -9.58
N VAL A 325 9.77 -16.77 -10.79
CA VAL A 325 9.17 -15.69 -11.57
C VAL A 325 8.46 -16.33 -12.76
N VAL A 326 7.17 -16.08 -12.90
CA VAL A 326 6.35 -16.65 -13.97
C VAL A 326 5.95 -15.57 -14.97
N SER A 327 6.11 -15.89 -16.25
CA SER A 327 5.58 -15.10 -17.35
C SER A 327 4.30 -15.72 -17.88
N LEU A 328 3.25 -14.92 -17.96
CA LEU A 328 1.97 -15.30 -18.56
C LEU A 328 1.67 -14.44 -19.78
N ASP A 329 1.02 -15.01 -20.77
CA ASP A 329 0.32 -14.22 -21.79
C ASP A 329 -0.89 -13.54 -21.15
N TYR A 330 -0.93 -12.21 -21.21
CA TYR A 330 -1.96 -11.42 -20.51
C TYR A 330 -3.37 -11.72 -21.00
N THR A 331 -3.56 -12.00 -22.29
CA THR A 331 -4.89 -12.24 -22.88
C THR A 331 -5.38 -13.66 -22.61
N THR A 332 -4.53 -14.66 -22.83
CA THR A 332 -4.92 -16.08 -22.75
C THR A 332 -4.70 -16.68 -21.38
N LYS A 333 -3.96 -16.02 -20.50
CA LYS A 333 -3.55 -16.46 -19.15
C LYS A 333 -2.68 -17.73 -19.17
N LYS A 334 -2.11 -18.08 -20.31
CA LYS A 334 -1.22 -19.25 -20.42
C LYS A 334 0.19 -18.92 -20.00
N ILE A 335 0.86 -19.90 -19.40
CA ILE A 335 2.26 -19.78 -19.01
C ILE A 335 3.13 -19.72 -20.28
N ASN A 336 3.94 -18.68 -20.41
CA ASN A 336 4.98 -18.56 -21.43
C ASN A 336 6.24 -19.30 -20.98
N TYR A 337 6.75 -18.98 -19.78
CA TYR A 337 7.92 -19.63 -19.17
C TYR A 337 7.95 -19.37 -17.66
N ILE A 338 8.79 -20.14 -16.97
CA ILE A 338 9.08 -20.01 -15.54
C ILE A 338 10.60 -19.86 -15.34
N ILE A 339 10.99 -18.88 -14.55
CA ILE A 339 12.37 -18.67 -14.07
C ILE A 339 12.44 -19.16 -12.64
N GLY A 340 13.30 -20.14 -12.35
CA GLY A 340 13.50 -20.68 -11.01
C GLY A 340 14.04 -22.11 -11.03
N ASP A 341 14.35 -22.61 -9.84
CA ASP A 341 14.77 -24.00 -9.65
C ASP A 341 13.61 -24.96 -9.91
N PRO A 342 13.68 -25.90 -10.89
CA PRO A 342 12.61 -26.81 -11.23
C PRO A 342 12.44 -27.96 -10.23
N THR A 343 13.24 -28.02 -9.17
CA THR A 343 13.14 -29.06 -8.13
C THR A 343 11.75 -29.01 -7.46
N ASN A 344 11.16 -30.18 -7.23
CA ASN A 344 9.82 -30.37 -6.66
C ASN A 344 8.65 -29.92 -7.56
N TRP A 345 8.90 -29.80 -8.88
CA TRP A 345 7.85 -29.59 -9.88
C TRP A 345 7.61 -30.86 -10.70
N SER A 346 6.34 -31.14 -11.00
CA SER A 346 5.95 -32.28 -11.84
C SER A 346 6.43 -32.13 -13.29
N SER A 347 6.47 -33.22 -14.05
CA SER A 347 6.81 -33.21 -15.47
C SER A 347 5.86 -32.35 -16.33
N GLU A 348 4.63 -32.14 -15.87
CA GLU A 348 3.65 -31.28 -16.53
C GLU A 348 4.12 -29.83 -16.60
N TYR A 349 4.74 -29.31 -15.52
CA TYR A 349 5.20 -27.93 -15.42
C TYR A 349 6.66 -27.76 -15.81
N GLN A 350 7.49 -28.78 -15.74
CA GLN A 350 8.93 -28.68 -16.07
C GLN A 350 9.19 -28.18 -17.50
N LYS A 351 8.29 -28.40 -18.45
CA LYS A 351 8.40 -27.89 -19.81
C LYS A 351 8.39 -26.36 -19.94
N TYR A 352 7.93 -25.65 -18.91
CA TYR A 352 7.91 -24.20 -18.87
C TYR A 352 9.17 -23.58 -18.25
N PHE A 353 10.00 -24.39 -17.57
CA PHE A 353 11.22 -23.89 -16.96
C PHE A 353 12.30 -23.65 -18.02
N LEU A 354 12.99 -22.51 -17.86
CA LEU A 354 14.09 -22.13 -18.73
C LEU A 354 15.36 -22.91 -18.35
N THR A 355 16.17 -23.28 -19.36
CA THR A 355 17.43 -23.99 -19.18
C THR A 355 18.61 -23.01 -19.10
N PRO A 356 19.42 -23.03 -18.03
CA PRO A 356 20.60 -22.17 -17.93
C PRO A 356 21.63 -22.42 -19.03
N THR A 357 22.19 -21.34 -19.60
CA THR A 357 23.27 -21.41 -20.61
C THR A 357 24.67 -21.12 -20.04
N ASN A 358 24.74 -20.66 -18.78
CA ASN A 358 25.99 -20.39 -18.06
C ASN A 358 25.88 -20.88 -16.61
N ASN A 359 26.87 -20.57 -15.77
CA ASN A 359 26.85 -20.87 -14.34
C ASN A 359 25.85 -19.97 -13.58
N LEU A 360 24.59 -20.03 -13.99
CA LEU A 360 23.50 -19.30 -13.38
C LEU A 360 23.22 -19.86 -11.97
N GLU A 361 23.06 -18.95 -11.02
CA GLU A 361 22.52 -19.27 -9.70
C GLU A 361 21.06 -18.80 -9.66
N TRP A 362 20.14 -19.71 -9.31
CA TRP A 362 18.73 -19.38 -9.19
C TRP A 362 18.46 -18.38 -8.07
N GLN A 363 17.43 -17.57 -8.27
CA GLN A 363 16.88 -16.71 -7.22
C GLN A 363 15.99 -17.53 -6.26
N TYR A 364 15.91 -17.06 -5.01
CA TYR A 364 15.05 -17.64 -3.98
C TYR A 364 14.34 -16.52 -3.23
N ALA A 365 13.03 -16.67 -3.03
CA ALA A 365 12.16 -15.71 -2.36
C ALA A 365 12.22 -14.30 -2.97
N SER A 366 12.38 -14.19 -4.30
CA SER A 366 12.61 -12.92 -5.02
C SER A 366 11.50 -11.88 -4.86
N HIS A 367 11.89 -10.62 -5.07
CA HIS A 367 10.99 -9.46 -5.14
C HIS A 367 11.27 -8.61 -6.38
N ALA A 368 10.31 -7.75 -6.71
CA ALA A 368 10.46 -6.67 -7.70
C ALA A 368 10.94 -7.13 -9.10
N ALA A 369 10.37 -8.21 -9.62
CA ALA A 369 10.68 -8.68 -10.97
C ALA A 369 10.11 -7.71 -12.02
N LYS A 370 10.98 -7.17 -12.90
CA LYS A 370 10.65 -6.16 -13.92
C LYS A 370 11.23 -6.57 -15.27
N ILE A 371 10.53 -6.22 -16.37
CA ILE A 371 11.07 -6.36 -17.73
C ILE A 371 11.72 -5.03 -18.11
N LEU A 372 13.00 -5.08 -18.48
CA LEU A 372 13.78 -3.93 -18.90
C LEU A 372 13.46 -3.52 -20.35
N PRO A 373 13.80 -2.29 -20.78
CA PRO A 373 13.51 -1.83 -22.14
C PRO A 373 14.09 -2.71 -23.26
N ASN A 374 15.17 -3.43 -23.00
CA ASN A 374 15.80 -4.37 -23.93
C ASN A 374 15.23 -5.81 -23.86
N GLY A 375 14.22 -6.06 -23.02
CA GLY A 375 13.59 -7.35 -22.79
C GLY A 375 14.27 -8.25 -21.77
N ASP A 376 15.41 -7.84 -21.19
CA ASP A 376 16.03 -8.55 -20.07
C ASP A 376 15.15 -8.42 -18.81
N ILE A 377 15.33 -9.31 -17.84
CA ILE A 377 14.53 -9.34 -16.62
C ILE A 377 15.43 -9.02 -15.42
N SER A 378 15.11 -7.94 -14.70
CA SER A 378 15.71 -7.61 -13.42
C SER A 378 14.85 -8.07 -12.26
N LEU A 379 15.47 -8.41 -11.13
CA LEU A 379 14.80 -8.69 -9.86
C LEU A 379 15.78 -8.55 -8.69
N PHE A 380 15.23 -8.47 -7.48
CA PHE A 380 15.99 -8.64 -6.26
C PHE A 380 15.87 -10.09 -5.77
N ASP A 381 17.00 -10.81 -5.74
CA ASP A 381 17.13 -12.17 -5.24
C ASP A 381 17.40 -12.12 -3.73
N ASN A 382 16.38 -12.33 -2.91
CA ASN A 382 16.51 -12.34 -1.45
C ASN A 382 17.37 -13.49 -0.95
N GLY A 383 17.38 -14.63 -1.66
CA GLY A 383 18.29 -15.74 -1.40
C GLY A 383 17.92 -16.60 -0.19
N VAL A 384 16.68 -16.64 0.23
CA VAL A 384 16.27 -17.44 1.40
C VAL A 384 16.63 -18.91 1.20
N ASN A 385 17.42 -19.46 2.14
CA ASN A 385 17.89 -20.85 2.14
C ASN A 385 18.74 -21.28 0.92
N ARG A 386 18.62 -20.65 -0.24
CA ARG A 386 19.25 -20.95 -1.55
C ARG A 386 19.13 -22.41 -1.97
N SER A 387 18.08 -23.09 -1.56
CA SER A 387 17.75 -24.47 -1.93
C SER A 387 16.29 -24.76 -1.68
N LYS A 388 15.72 -25.67 -2.45
CA LYS A 388 14.41 -26.31 -2.20
C LYS A 388 14.49 -27.45 -1.18
N GLU A 389 15.68 -27.97 -0.89
CA GLU A 389 15.92 -29.11 -0.03
C GLU A 389 16.57 -28.68 1.29
N GLU A 390 15.93 -28.96 2.42
CA GLU A 390 16.37 -28.55 3.77
C GLU A 390 17.83 -28.94 4.09
N LYS A 391 18.27 -30.13 3.65
CA LYS A 391 19.66 -30.60 3.85
C LYS A 391 20.72 -29.70 3.23
N ASN A 392 20.33 -28.88 2.24
CA ASN A 392 21.20 -27.99 1.48
C ASN A 392 21.02 -26.51 1.86
N TYR A 393 20.18 -26.20 2.89
CA TYR A 393 19.90 -24.81 3.27
C TYR A 393 21.16 -24.07 3.70
N LEU A 394 21.37 -22.93 3.08
CA LEU A 394 22.45 -22.01 3.45
C LEU A 394 22.01 -21.15 4.63
N LYS A 395 22.81 -21.19 5.71
CA LYS A 395 22.52 -20.38 6.90
C LYS A 395 22.70 -18.89 6.64
N ALA A 396 21.95 -18.03 7.33
CA ALA A 396 21.95 -16.58 7.12
C ALA A 396 23.35 -15.94 7.21
N GLU A 397 24.18 -16.39 8.15
CA GLU A 397 25.55 -15.88 8.32
C GLU A 397 26.48 -16.14 7.13
N ASN A 398 26.15 -17.13 6.29
CA ASN A 398 26.91 -17.50 5.08
C ASN A 398 26.16 -17.15 3.79
N ASN A 399 25.00 -16.47 3.92
CA ASN A 399 24.10 -16.17 2.82
C ASN A 399 24.30 -14.74 2.30
N TYR A 400 23.61 -14.42 1.21
CA TYR A 400 23.65 -13.12 0.55
C TYR A 400 22.33 -12.86 -0.17
N SER A 401 22.03 -11.58 -0.36
CA SER A 401 21.02 -11.10 -1.31
C SER A 401 21.70 -10.29 -2.42
N ARG A 402 21.02 -10.12 -3.54
CA ARG A 402 21.58 -9.42 -4.70
C ARG A 402 20.50 -8.89 -5.65
N GLY A 403 20.79 -7.79 -6.33
CA GLY A 403 20.15 -7.47 -7.59
C GLY A 403 20.72 -8.35 -8.70
N VAL A 404 19.88 -8.88 -9.59
CA VAL A 404 20.30 -9.75 -10.69
C VAL A 404 19.54 -9.43 -11.97
N ILE A 405 20.21 -9.59 -13.13
CA ILE A 405 19.57 -9.45 -14.44
C ILE A 405 19.76 -10.73 -15.24
N TYR A 406 18.65 -11.22 -15.78
CA TYR A 406 18.59 -12.39 -16.64
C TYR A 406 18.20 -12.00 -18.06
N ARG A 407 18.84 -12.63 -19.05
CA ARG A 407 18.42 -12.64 -20.45
C ARG A 407 17.68 -13.91 -20.78
N VAL A 408 16.49 -13.79 -21.33
CA VAL A 408 15.62 -14.91 -21.68
C VAL A 408 15.57 -15.05 -23.20
N ASP A 409 15.87 -16.25 -23.70
CA ASP A 409 15.62 -16.67 -25.07
C ASP A 409 14.37 -17.57 -25.08
N LYS A 410 13.24 -16.98 -25.47
CA LYS A 410 11.93 -17.66 -25.48
C LYS A 410 11.82 -18.75 -26.55
N GLU A 411 12.55 -18.60 -27.67
CA GLU A 411 12.52 -19.57 -28.78
C GLU A 411 13.23 -20.86 -28.39
N ASN A 412 14.36 -20.75 -27.72
CA ASN A 412 15.17 -21.88 -27.28
C ASN A 412 14.89 -22.33 -25.85
N MET A 413 13.99 -21.63 -25.14
CA MET A 413 13.67 -21.87 -23.72
C MET A 413 14.94 -21.86 -22.85
N THR A 414 15.80 -20.87 -23.03
CA THR A 414 17.05 -20.74 -22.29
C THR A 414 17.15 -19.42 -21.53
N ILE A 415 18.01 -19.39 -20.51
CA ILE A 415 18.24 -18.24 -19.65
C ILE A 415 19.74 -18.07 -19.35
N THR A 416 20.18 -16.82 -19.39
CA THR A 416 21.57 -16.44 -19.10
C THR A 416 21.58 -15.37 -18.01
N GLN A 417 22.32 -15.57 -16.94
CA GLN A 417 22.60 -14.49 -15.98
C GLN A 417 23.64 -13.55 -16.58
N ILE A 418 23.30 -12.27 -16.73
CA ILE A 418 24.18 -11.27 -17.37
C ILE A 418 24.73 -10.23 -16.41
N TYR A 419 24.10 -10.05 -15.25
CA TYR A 419 24.52 -9.09 -14.22
C TYR A 419 24.17 -9.58 -12.83
N GLN A 420 24.95 -9.19 -11.84
CA GLN A 420 24.58 -9.25 -10.42
C GLN A 420 25.41 -8.25 -9.59
N TYR A 421 24.82 -7.80 -8.47
CA TYR A 421 25.51 -7.06 -7.42
C TYR A 421 24.90 -7.41 -6.06
N GLY A 422 25.74 -7.61 -5.05
CA GLY A 422 25.35 -7.89 -3.66
C GLY A 422 25.90 -9.21 -3.12
N LYS A 423 26.17 -10.21 -3.98
CA LYS A 423 26.77 -11.49 -3.56
C LYS A 423 28.10 -11.31 -2.84
N GLU A 424 28.94 -10.43 -3.33
CA GLU A 424 30.25 -10.07 -2.78
C GLU A 424 30.17 -9.38 -1.40
N ARG A 425 28.98 -8.85 -1.07
CA ARG A 425 28.71 -8.20 0.23
C ARG A 425 28.39 -9.22 1.34
N GLY A 426 28.06 -10.46 0.96
CA GLY A 426 27.70 -11.53 1.90
C GLY A 426 26.55 -11.19 2.82
N SER A 427 26.59 -11.69 4.04
CA SER A 427 25.50 -11.54 5.02
C SER A 427 25.27 -10.09 5.50
N SER A 428 26.21 -9.19 5.31
CA SER A 428 26.03 -7.76 5.65
C SER A 428 25.00 -7.05 4.76
N TYR A 429 24.69 -7.65 3.60
CA TYR A 429 23.68 -7.18 2.63
C TYR A 429 22.48 -8.11 2.51
N TYR A 430 22.40 -9.12 3.39
CA TYR A 430 21.38 -10.15 3.33
C TYR A 430 20.03 -9.66 3.84
N SER A 431 19.05 -9.65 2.95
CA SER A 431 17.66 -9.25 3.20
C SER A 431 16.72 -10.40 2.81
N PRO A 432 16.22 -11.20 3.76
CA PRO A 432 15.40 -12.38 3.46
C PRO A 432 13.98 -12.06 2.99
N TYR A 433 13.60 -10.79 2.91
CA TYR A 433 12.27 -10.34 2.49
C TYR A 433 12.32 -8.91 1.96
N ILE A 434 11.23 -8.42 1.34
CA ILE A 434 11.12 -7.08 0.76
C ILE A 434 12.28 -6.74 -0.20
N SER A 435 12.60 -5.45 -0.45
CA SER A 435 13.71 -5.03 -1.31
C SER A 435 13.35 -4.90 -2.79
N ASP A 436 14.20 -4.23 -3.55
CA ASP A 436 14.02 -4.06 -4.99
C ASP A 436 15.31 -3.82 -5.76
N MET A 437 15.19 -3.80 -7.08
CA MET A 437 16.20 -3.38 -8.02
C MET A 437 15.54 -2.60 -9.15
N ASP A 438 15.97 -1.34 -9.33
CA ASP A 438 15.52 -0.47 -10.41
C ASP A 438 16.59 -0.27 -11.47
N TYR A 439 16.11 -0.24 -12.70
CA TYR A 439 16.88 0.16 -13.86
C TYR A 439 16.68 1.65 -14.11
N LEU A 440 17.73 2.45 -13.95
CA LEU A 440 17.69 3.88 -14.23
C LEU A 440 18.04 4.16 -15.69
N ASN A 441 19.07 3.51 -16.21
CA ASN A 441 19.43 3.44 -17.62
C ASN A 441 20.50 2.35 -17.82
N ASP A 442 21.06 2.21 -19.04
CA ASP A 442 22.08 1.20 -19.33
C ASP A 442 23.31 1.33 -18.42
N GLY A 443 23.57 0.25 -17.66
CA GLY A 443 24.65 0.17 -16.68
C GLY A 443 24.42 1.00 -15.41
N HIS A 444 23.23 1.54 -15.21
CA HIS A 444 22.87 2.37 -14.07
C HIS A 444 21.67 1.79 -13.32
N TYR A 445 21.89 1.39 -12.08
CA TYR A 445 20.93 0.66 -11.27
C TYR A 445 20.81 1.27 -9.87
N LEU A 446 19.61 1.20 -9.29
CA LEU A 446 19.37 1.40 -7.87
C LEU A 446 19.01 0.04 -7.25
N ILE A 447 19.75 -0.39 -6.24
CA ILE A 447 19.50 -1.67 -5.56
C ILE A 447 19.27 -1.40 -4.08
N HIS A 448 18.12 -1.83 -3.60
CA HIS A 448 17.68 -1.62 -2.22
C HIS A 448 17.62 -2.95 -1.48
N SER A 449 18.52 -3.18 -0.54
CA SER A 449 18.46 -4.28 0.43
C SER A 449 17.72 -3.80 1.68
N GLY A 450 16.38 -3.98 1.68
CA GLY A 450 15.44 -3.30 2.59
C GLY A 450 15.24 -3.98 3.94
N GLY A 451 15.43 -5.32 4.04
CA GLY A 451 15.00 -6.14 5.16
C GLY A 451 16.13 -6.78 5.98
N ILE A 452 17.27 -6.12 6.14
CA ILE A 452 18.38 -6.63 6.95
C ILE A 452 18.00 -6.54 8.43
N SER A 453 18.00 -7.67 9.13
CA SER A 453 17.49 -7.73 10.50
C SER A 453 18.36 -8.65 11.36
N TYR A 454 18.58 -8.24 12.61
CA TYR A 454 19.39 -9.00 13.56
C TYR A 454 18.62 -9.25 14.85
N LYS A 455 18.98 -10.34 15.53
CA LYS A 455 18.61 -10.62 16.91
C LYS A 455 19.86 -11.00 17.70
N ASN A 456 20.15 -10.28 18.78
CA ASN A 456 21.37 -10.46 19.58
C ASN A 456 22.65 -10.48 18.74
N GLY A 457 22.72 -9.61 17.71
CA GLY A 457 23.84 -9.50 16.78
C GLY A 457 23.94 -10.61 15.71
N GLN A 458 23.01 -11.56 15.67
CA GLN A 458 22.94 -12.60 14.65
C GLN A 458 21.95 -12.21 13.56
N ILE A 459 22.38 -12.31 12.29
CA ILE A 459 21.53 -12.05 11.13
C ILE A 459 20.38 -13.04 11.05
N LEU A 460 19.17 -12.55 10.77
CA LEU A 460 17.97 -13.37 10.67
C LEU A 460 17.75 -13.89 9.24
N ASN A 461 17.18 -15.10 9.13
CA ASN A 461 16.74 -15.71 7.87
C ASN A 461 15.22 -15.60 7.65
N VAL A 462 14.58 -14.76 8.41
CA VAL A 462 13.11 -14.54 8.40
C VAL A 462 12.81 -13.05 8.53
N PRO A 463 11.60 -12.59 8.16
CA PRO A 463 11.17 -11.22 8.42
C PRO A 463 11.38 -10.78 9.86
N ALA A 464 11.64 -9.50 10.06
CA ALA A 464 11.98 -8.91 11.36
C ALA A 464 10.98 -9.25 12.46
N SER A 465 9.69 -9.16 12.16
CA SER A 465 8.60 -9.47 13.10
C SER A 465 8.57 -10.94 13.52
N LEU A 466 8.82 -11.86 12.58
CA LEU A 466 8.84 -13.31 12.85
C LEU A 466 10.08 -13.70 13.66
N GLY A 467 11.21 -13.07 13.39
CA GLY A 467 12.47 -13.31 14.09
C GLY A 467 12.60 -12.53 15.41
N GLU A 468 11.63 -11.69 15.75
CA GLU A 468 11.70 -10.79 16.92
C GLU A 468 13.00 -9.96 16.92
N ALA A 469 13.28 -9.33 15.76
CA ALA A 469 14.48 -8.53 15.57
C ALA A 469 14.62 -7.43 16.62
N ASP A 470 15.84 -7.19 17.08
CA ASP A 470 16.20 -6.07 17.97
C ASP A 470 16.98 -4.97 17.24
N THR A 471 17.52 -5.29 16.07
CA THR A 471 18.27 -4.36 15.22
C THR A 471 17.82 -4.50 13.77
N LEU A 472 17.53 -3.36 13.15
CA LEU A 472 17.06 -3.27 11.76
C LEU A 472 18.02 -2.41 10.95
N LYS A 473 18.13 -2.73 9.67
CA LYS A 473 18.91 -1.95 8.71
C LYS A 473 18.31 -2.08 7.31
N SER A 474 18.44 -1.02 6.52
CA SER A 474 18.31 -1.08 5.07
C SER A 474 19.48 -0.35 4.41
N ILE A 475 19.88 -0.80 3.23
CA ILE A 475 20.96 -0.23 2.44
C ILE A 475 20.44 -0.01 1.03
N THR A 476 20.52 1.22 0.55
CA THR A 476 20.24 1.57 -0.86
C THR A 476 21.53 1.94 -1.53
N THR A 477 21.84 1.24 -2.63
CA THR A 477 23.09 1.39 -3.39
C THR A 477 22.78 1.79 -4.81
N GLU A 478 23.30 2.93 -5.27
CA GLU A 478 23.23 3.35 -6.68
C GLU A 478 24.56 3.00 -7.37
N ILE A 479 24.44 2.31 -8.51
CA ILE A 479 25.57 1.73 -9.23
C ILE A 479 25.57 2.25 -10.66
N LEU A 480 26.69 2.81 -11.08
CA LEU A 480 26.92 3.24 -12.46
C LEU A 480 28.16 2.52 -13.00
N ASN A 481 28.01 1.78 -14.13
CA ASN A 481 29.10 1.05 -14.78
C ASN A 481 29.90 0.14 -13.82
N ASN A 482 29.19 -0.60 -12.97
CA ASN A 482 29.72 -1.48 -11.93
C ASN A 482 30.46 -0.76 -10.78
N GLU A 483 30.38 0.55 -10.69
CA GLU A 483 30.89 1.32 -9.56
C GLU A 483 29.76 1.84 -8.67
N VAL A 484 29.91 1.71 -7.36
CA VAL A 484 29.01 2.35 -6.39
C VAL A 484 29.28 3.86 -6.43
N ILE A 485 28.26 4.63 -6.84
CA ILE A 485 28.31 6.10 -6.88
C ILE A 485 27.60 6.76 -5.71
N PHE A 486 26.63 6.03 -5.11
CA PHE A 486 25.94 6.45 -3.90
C PHE A 486 25.53 5.25 -3.07
N GLU A 487 25.63 5.37 -1.74
CA GLU A 487 25.07 4.41 -0.81
C GLU A 487 24.57 5.13 0.44
N ILE A 488 23.38 4.76 0.89
CA ILE A 488 22.75 5.27 2.11
C ILE A 488 22.31 4.10 2.99
N GLU A 489 22.64 4.17 4.28
CA GLU A 489 22.20 3.23 5.32
C GLU A 489 21.17 3.87 6.24
N LEU A 490 20.06 3.18 6.46
CA LEU A 490 19.03 3.56 7.41
C LEU A 490 18.89 2.50 8.51
N PRO A 491 18.77 2.88 9.80
CA PRO A 491 18.61 1.94 10.92
C PRO A 491 17.14 1.48 11.08
N THR A 492 16.53 1.09 9.97
CA THR A 492 15.15 0.57 9.90
C THR A 492 15.01 -0.31 8.66
N ASN A 493 13.95 -1.09 8.58
CA ASN A 493 13.58 -1.77 7.35
C ASN A 493 12.65 -0.90 6.50
N ASN A 494 12.93 -0.83 5.21
CA ASN A 494 12.09 -0.15 4.22
C ASN A 494 11.65 -1.13 3.13
N TYR A 495 10.38 -1.01 2.71
CA TYR A 495 9.79 -1.93 1.76
C TYR A 495 10.36 -1.73 0.36
N ARG A 496 10.37 -0.46 -0.11
CA ARG A 496 10.88 -0.05 -1.43
C ARG A 496 11.72 1.21 -1.31
N SER A 497 12.54 1.43 -2.33
CA SER A 497 13.27 2.67 -2.55
C SER A 497 13.18 3.06 -4.01
N GLU A 498 12.78 4.29 -4.30
CA GLU A 498 12.68 4.83 -5.65
C GLU A 498 13.48 6.12 -5.78
N LYS A 499 14.20 6.30 -6.90
CA LYS A 499 14.90 7.54 -7.20
C LYS A 499 14.07 8.39 -8.15
N MET A 500 13.57 9.54 -7.68
CA MET A 500 12.67 10.38 -8.46
C MET A 500 12.97 11.87 -8.31
N PRO A 501 12.75 12.69 -9.37
CA PRO A 501 12.83 14.15 -9.26
C PRO A 501 11.66 14.68 -8.41
N LEU A 502 11.84 15.83 -7.75
CA LEU A 502 10.75 16.52 -7.05
C LEU A 502 9.68 17.05 -8.03
N TYR A 503 10.10 17.61 -9.14
CA TYR A 503 9.20 18.16 -10.17
C TYR A 503 9.28 17.33 -11.44
N GLN A 504 8.12 16.98 -12.01
CA GLN A 504 8.03 16.29 -13.30
C GLN A 504 6.94 16.92 -14.18
N LYS A 505 5.67 16.64 -13.89
CA LYS A 505 4.50 17.26 -14.52
C LYS A 505 3.62 17.79 -13.39
N ASP A 506 3.78 19.08 -13.08
CA ASP A 506 3.07 19.66 -11.94
C ASP A 506 1.84 20.41 -12.43
N ASN A 507 0.72 19.71 -12.48
CA ASN A 507 -0.60 20.25 -12.80
C ASN A 507 -1.48 20.32 -11.54
N TYR A 508 -0.97 20.95 -10.48
CA TYR A 508 -1.75 21.12 -9.26
C TYR A 508 -2.96 22.06 -9.51
N HIS A 509 -4.11 21.58 -9.09
CA HIS A 509 -5.35 22.36 -9.02
C HIS A 509 -6.11 22.01 -7.74
N PRO A 510 -6.72 23.01 -7.05
CA PRO A 510 -7.54 22.80 -5.86
C PRO A 510 -8.93 22.22 -6.23
N THR A 511 -8.95 21.06 -6.87
CA THR A 511 -10.17 20.34 -7.24
C THR A 511 -10.51 19.29 -6.20
N GLU A 512 -11.80 19.05 -5.95
CA GLU A 512 -12.21 18.01 -5.01
C GLU A 512 -11.70 16.63 -5.42
N GLY A 513 -11.14 15.87 -4.47
CA GLY A 513 -10.77 14.48 -4.68
C GLY A 513 -12.00 13.58 -4.85
N ILE A 514 -11.85 12.51 -5.59
CA ILE A 514 -12.94 11.60 -5.97
C ILE A 514 -12.63 10.17 -5.49
N THR A 515 -13.59 9.55 -4.79
CA THR A 515 -13.54 8.10 -4.48
C THR A 515 -14.19 7.32 -5.63
N LEU A 516 -13.45 6.38 -6.20
CA LEU A 516 -13.83 5.51 -7.31
C LEU A 516 -13.80 4.04 -6.89
N GLY A 517 -14.48 3.19 -7.64
CA GLY A 517 -14.62 1.78 -7.30
C GLY A 517 -15.61 1.52 -6.17
N SER A 518 -15.68 0.28 -5.74
CA SER A 518 -16.58 -0.13 -4.66
C SER A 518 -16.20 -1.50 -4.10
N PHE A 519 -16.66 -1.78 -2.91
CA PHE A 519 -16.59 -3.12 -2.33
C PHE A 519 -17.83 -3.94 -2.68
N ASN A 520 -17.65 -5.23 -2.85
CA ASN A 520 -18.75 -6.17 -3.00
C ASN A 520 -19.59 -6.24 -1.71
N LYS A 521 -20.78 -6.77 -1.86
CA LYS A 521 -21.68 -7.05 -0.75
C LYS A 521 -20.99 -7.98 0.26
N THR A 522 -21.02 -7.60 1.53
CA THR A 522 -20.57 -8.51 2.60
C THR A 522 -21.60 -9.64 2.77
N GLU A 523 -21.14 -10.87 2.73
CA GLU A 523 -22.00 -12.04 2.89
C GLU A 523 -22.58 -12.16 4.29
N THR A 524 -23.85 -12.51 4.35
CA THR A 524 -24.55 -12.75 5.62
C THR A 524 -24.26 -14.15 6.13
N SER A 525 -24.22 -14.31 7.46
CA SER A 525 -24.07 -15.61 8.10
C SER A 525 -25.19 -16.58 7.69
N LYS A 526 -24.82 -17.80 7.36
CA LYS A 526 -25.76 -18.90 7.14
C LYS A 526 -26.56 -19.22 8.42
N ASN A 527 -25.97 -19.03 9.59
CA ASN A 527 -26.56 -19.27 10.90
C ASN A 527 -27.07 -17.97 11.53
N GLN A 528 -28.37 -17.71 11.39
CA GLN A 528 -29.03 -16.53 11.95
C GLN A 528 -29.14 -16.63 13.48
N VAL A 529 -29.00 -15.50 14.17
CA VAL A 529 -29.17 -15.42 15.64
C VAL A 529 -30.54 -14.82 15.95
N PRO A 530 -31.40 -15.48 16.72
CA PRO A 530 -32.66 -14.91 17.15
C PRO A 530 -32.45 -13.80 18.18
N LEU A 531 -33.15 -12.66 18.03
CA LEU A 531 -33.15 -11.56 19.00
C LEU A 531 -34.28 -11.71 20.06
N ILE A 532 -34.41 -12.91 20.64
CA ILE A 532 -35.49 -13.19 21.61
C ILE A 532 -35.14 -12.66 23.00
N LYS A 533 -33.85 -12.65 23.34
CA LYS A 533 -33.34 -12.19 24.63
C LYS A 533 -31.94 -11.59 24.45
N TYR A 534 -31.74 -10.38 24.92
CA TYR A 534 -30.46 -9.70 24.88
C TYR A 534 -30.11 -9.07 26.22
N LYS A 535 -28.84 -8.90 26.48
CA LYS A 535 -28.29 -8.11 27.60
C LYS A 535 -28.04 -6.67 27.16
N LYS A 536 -28.17 -5.71 28.10
CA LYS A 536 -27.75 -4.33 27.85
C LYS A 536 -26.25 -4.20 27.82
N GLU A 537 -25.74 -3.11 27.20
CA GLU A 537 -24.34 -2.78 27.04
C GLU A 537 -23.52 -2.87 28.33
N ASN A 538 -24.09 -2.45 29.47
CA ASN A 538 -23.40 -2.42 30.78
C ASN A 538 -23.13 -3.80 31.40
N ASP A 539 -23.67 -4.88 30.83
CA ASP A 539 -23.56 -6.22 31.36
C ASP A 539 -22.38 -6.99 30.75
N THR A 540 -21.12 -6.59 31.03
CA THR A 540 -19.88 -7.28 30.59
C THR A 540 -19.41 -7.02 29.15
N TYR A 541 -20.09 -6.18 28.38
CA TYR A 541 -19.70 -5.78 27.02
C TYR A 541 -18.36 -5.04 26.98
N ASN A 542 -18.08 -4.16 27.95
CA ASN A 542 -16.87 -3.33 28.00
C ASN A 542 -15.55 -4.13 28.04
N LYS A 543 -15.60 -5.39 28.48
CA LYS A 543 -14.40 -6.25 28.49
C LYS A 543 -13.87 -6.61 27.10
N TYR A 544 -14.65 -6.38 26.03
CA TYR A 544 -14.28 -6.66 24.65
C TYR A 544 -13.79 -5.42 23.91
N ASN A 545 -13.71 -4.25 24.55
CA ASN A 545 -13.23 -3.00 23.95
C ASN A 545 -13.89 -2.71 22.58
N ILE A 546 -15.23 -2.85 22.51
CA ILE A 546 -15.93 -2.71 21.24
C ILE A 546 -16.00 -1.23 20.83
N VAL A 547 -15.50 -0.95 19.63
CA VAL A 547 -15.61 0.34 18.94
C VAL A 547 -16.40 0.14 17.65
N ILE A 548 -17.34 1.04 17.38
CA ILE A 548 -18.22 0.98 16.20
C ILE A 548 -18.13 2.32 15.48
N GLU A 549 -17.68 2.29 14.23
CA GLU A 549 -17.51 3.47 13.40
C GLU A 549 -18.14 3.25 12.01
N LYS A 550 -18.65 4.30 11.41
CA LYS A 550 -19.10 4.29 10.02
C LYS A 550 -18.04 4.97 9.16
N GLU A 551 -17.55 4.26 8.19
CA GLU A 551 -16.75 4.80 7.09
C GLU A 551 -17.67 5.09 5.88
N THR A 552 -17.19 5.80 4.88
CA THR A 552 -17.99 6.22 3.72
C THR A 552 -18.75 5.05 3.07
N ASN A 553 -18.09 3.89 2.91
CA ASN A 553 -18.62 2.76 2.16
C ASN A 553 -18.89 1.51 3.01
N ARG A 554 -18.72 1.58 4.35
CA ARG A 554 -18.82 0.42 5.23
C ARG A 554 -18.99 0.79 6.70
N LEU A 555 -19.42 -0.19 7.49
CA LEU A 555 -19.42 -0.16 8.94
C LEU A 555 -18.18 -0.94 9.43
N ALA A 556 -17.39 -0.35 10.32
CA ALA A 556 -16.27 -0.97 10.99
C ALA A 556 -16.62 -1.28 12.45
N ILE A 557 -16.42 -2.51 12.88
CA ILE A 557 -16.66 -2.94 14.26
C ILE A 557 -15.39 -3.61 14.77
N THR A 558 -14.71 -2.93 15.66
CA THR A 558 -13.47 -3.38 16.30
C THR A 558 -13.76 -3.95 17.67
N GLY A 559 -13.07 -5.03 18.04
CA GLY A 559 -13.19 -5.63 19.36
C GLY A 559 -12.00 -6.49 19.71
N THR A 560 -11.77 -6.70 21.02
CA THR A 560 -10.71 -7.56 21.56
C THR A 560 -11.30 -8.89 22.01
N PHE A 561 -10.92 -9.99 21.35
CA PHE A 561 -11.50 -11.31 21.53
C PHE A 561 -10.44 -12.38 21.80
N SER A 562 -10.83 -13.46 22.46
CA SER A 562 -10.00 -14.67 22.58
C SER A 562 -10.08 -15.49 21.28
N LYS A 563 -9.03 -16.25 20.95
CA LYS A 563 -8.89 -17.01 19.69
C LYS A 563 -10.03 -17.94 19.33
N ASN A 564 -10.82 -18.39 20.31
CA ASN A 564 -11.95 -19.32 20.11
C ASN A 564 -13.32 -18.67 20.28
N ASP A 565 -13.38 -17.35 20.46
CA ASP A 565 -14.65 -16.67 20.63
C ASP A 565 -15.51 -16.77 19.35
N LYS A 566 -16.79 -17.08 19.53
CA LYS A 566 -17.79 -17.10 18.47
C LYS A 566 -18.50 -15.76 18.44
N VAL A 567 -18.17 -14.92 17.47
CA VAL A 567 -18.69 -13.55 17.39
C VAL A 567 -19.52 -13.38 16.13
N LYS A 568 -20.65 -12.68 16.25
CA LYS A 568 -21.49 -12.27 15.11
C LYS A 568 -21.98 -10.85 15.31
N ILE A 569 -22.13 -10.11 14.22
CA ILE A 569 -22.74 -8.79 14.18
C ILE A 569 -24.15 -8.92 13.65
N ILE A 570 -25.10 -8.26 14.31
CA ILE A 570 -26.51 -8.30 13.93
C ILE A 570 -26.95 -6.86 13.66
N LEU A 571 -27.36 -6.60 12.43
CA LEU A 571 -28.00 -5.36 12.01
C LEU A 571 -29.52 -5.59 11.95
N ASP A 572 -30.25 -4.92 12.81
CA ASP A 572 -31.71 -5.09 12.98
C ASP A 572 -32.47 -3.83 12.60
N LYS A 573 -33.49 -3.99 11.74
CA LYS A 573 -34.44 -2.94 11.39
C LYS A 573 -35.86 -3.49 11.41
N PHE A 574 -36.88 -2.61 11.42
CA PHE A 574 -38.29 -2.96 11.59
C PHE A 574 -38.79 -4.13 10.71
N LEU A 575 -38.34 -4.18 9.44
CA LEU A 575 -38.75 -5.22 8.48
C LEU A 575 -37.53 -6.02 7.96
N GLY A 576 -36.61 -6.39 8.84
CA GLY A 576 -35.53 -7.23 8.41
C GLY A 576 -34.31 -7.19 9.33
N LYS A 577 -33.70 -8.33 9.45
CA LYS A 577 -32.47 -8.55 10.23
C LYS A 577 -31.42 -9.16 9.34
N LYS A 578 -30.18 -8.71 9.47
CA LYS A 578 -29.00 -9.30 8.82
C LYS A 578 -27.98 -9.68 9.89
N THR A 579 -27.45 -10.88 9.82
CA THR A 579 -26.40 -11.38 10.72
C THR A 579 -25.14 -11.63 9.91
N TYR A 580 -23.99 -11.21 10.43
CA TYR A 580 -22.67 -11.38 9.80
C TYR A 580 -21.75 -12.13 10.74
N ASP A 581 -20.96 -13.06 10.20
CA ASP A 581 -19.93 -13.74 10.97
C ASP A 581 -18.75 -12.79 11.19
N PHE A 582 -18.28 -12.71 12.43
CA PHE A 582 -17.03 -12.05 12.77
C PHE A 582 -16.03 -13.14 13.11
N ILE A 583 -15.24 -13.55 12.12
CA ILE A 583 -14.29 -14.64 12.26
C ILE A 583 -13.13 -14.18 13.14
N ILE A 584 -12.98 -14.79 14.30
CA ILE A 584 -11.82 -14.60 15.15
C ILE A 584 -10.79 -15.63 14.70
N SER A 585 -9.79 -15.17 13.96
CA SER A 585 -8.78 -16.06 13.40
C SER A 585 -7.99 -16.75 14.51
N THR A 586 -7.86 -18.06 14.41
CA THR A 586 -6.93 -18.85 15.22
C THR A 586 -5.52 -18.86 14.63
N ARG A 587 -5.36 -18.36 13.39
CA ARG A 587 -4.08 -18.24 12.72
C ARG A 587 -3.33 -17.03 13.28
N PRO A 588 -2.03 -17.13 13.56
CA PRO A 588 -1.24 -15.96 13.89
C PRO A 588 -1.24 -15.03 12.67
N TYR A 589 -1.77 -13.82 12.83
CA TYR A 589 -1.56 -12.76 11.86
C TYR A 589 -0.10 -12.31 11.99
N THR A 590 0.77 -12.90 11.23
CA THR A 590 2.13 -12.43 11.09
C THR A 590 2.18 -11.55 9.86
N ALA A 591 2.32 -10.25 10.06
CA ALA A 591 2.71 -9.36 8.98
C ALA A 591 4.14 -9.74 8.58
N MET A 592 4.31 -10.42 7.45
CA MET A 592 5.63 -10.84 7.01
C MET A 592 6.43 -9.69 6.42
N CYS A 593 5.80 -8.89 5.58
CA CYS A 593 6.48 -7.87 4.79
C CYS A 593 6.37 -6.45 5.35
N VAL A 594 5.37 -6.20 6.19
CA VAL A 594 5.12 -4.90 6.80
C VAL A 594 4.85 -5.06 8.29
N ASP A 595 5.71 -4.56 9.11
CA ASP A 595 5.69 -4.69 10.59
C ASP A 595 4.90 -3.57 11.28
N THR A 596 4.02 -2.90 10.54
CA THR A 596 3.18 -1.81 11.07
C THR A 596 2.01 -2.33 11.90
N PHE A 597 1.71 -3.63 11.84
CA PHE A 597 0.60 -4.26 12.54
C PHE A 597 1.11 -5.23 13.59
N ASN A 598 0.61 -5.11 14.81
CA ASN A 598 1.06 -5.91 15.95
C ASN A 598 1.02 -7.41 15.70
N ASN A 599 2.15 -8.07 15.94
CA ASN A 599 2.27 -9.51 16.00
C ASN A 599 1.43 -10.07 17.15
N ASN A 600 0.37 -10.81 16.83
CA ASN A 600 -0.54 -11.35 17.81
C ASN A 600 -0.04 -12.72 18.35
N LYS A 601 1.04 -12.71 19.13
CA LYS A 601 1.38 -13.82 20.03
C LYS A 601 0.45 -13.87 21.24
N GLU A 602 -0.39 -12.84 21.43
CA GLU A 602 -1.30 -12.70 22.55
C GLU A 602 -2.48 -13.68 22.47
N GLU A 603 -2.99 -14.10 23.64
CA GLU A 603 -4.21 -14.91 23.74
C GLU A 603 -5.47 -14.13 23.30
N LYS A 604 -5.43 -12.80 23.38
CA LYS A 604 -6.50 -11.90 22.96
C LYS A 604 -6.06 -11.10 21.72
N LEU A 605 -6.96 -11.04 20.75
CA LEU A 605 -6.75 -10.38 19.48
C LEU A 605 -7.70 -9.19 19.35
N THR A 606 -7.16 -8.03 19.01
CA THR A 606 -7.97 -6.89 18.59
C THR A 606 -8.14 -6.94 17.07
N LEU A 607 -9.37 -7.14 16.63
CA LEU A 607 -9.73 -7.34 15.22
C LEU A 607 -10.87 -6.41 14.83
N THR A 608 -10.97 -6.09 13.54
CA THR A 608 -12.07 -5.32 12.97
C THR A 608 -12.84 -6.16 11.97
N LYS A 609 -14.17 -6.17 12.10
CA LYS A 609 -15.09 -6.67 11.08
C LYS A 609 -15.62 -5.50 10.29
N TYR A 610 -15.40 -5.55 8.98
CA TYR A 610 -16.00 -4.61 8.04
C TYR A 610 -17.27 -5.19 7.42
N ILE A 611 -18.31 -4.36 7.30
CA ILE A 611 -19.58 -4.69 6.64
C ILE A 611 -19.85 -3.63 5.58
N ASN A 612 -19.65 -3.99 4.31
CA ASN A 612 -19.84 -3.09 3.18
C ASN A 612 -21.32 -2.71 3.03
N ASN A 613 -21.59 -1.46 2.70
CA ASN A 613 -22.95 -0.91 2.66
C ASN A 613 -23.73 -1.17 1.35
N THR A 614 -23.12 -1.81 0.36
CA THR A 614 -23.64 -1.97 -1.02
C THR A 614 -25.10 -2.42 -1.10
N THR A 615 -25.60 -3.17 -0.11
CA THR A 615 -27.00 -3.64 -0.08
C THR A 615 -27.73 -3.24 1.20
N LEU A 616 -27.20 -2.25 1.91
CA LEU A 616 -27.79 -1.75 3.15
C LEU A 616 -28.42 -0.39 2.89
N ASN A 617 -29.62 -0.19 3.40
CA ASN A 617 -30.35 1.07 3.33
C ASN A 617 -31.21 1.28 4.57
N GLY A 618 -31.28 2.53 5.04
CA GLY A 618 -32.08 2.94 6.20
C GLY A 618 -31.42 2.63 7.55
N LYS A 619 -32.18 2.80 8.62
CA LYS A 619 -31.70 2.75 10.01
C LYS A 619 -31.66 1.32 10.55
N TYR A 620 -30.51 0.91 11.06
CA TYR A 620 -30.29 -0.40 11.71
C TYR A 620 -29.75 -0.21 13.14
N SER A 621 -30.41 -0.85 14.11
CA SER A 621 -29.85 -1.04 15.46
C SER A 621 -28.79 -2.15 15.43
N ILE A 622 -27.69 -1.97 16.16
CA ILE A 622 -26.55 -2.88 16.16
C ILE A 622 -26.57 -3.74 17.42
N TYR A 623 -26.47 -5.06 17.23
CA TYR A 623 -26.29 -6.03 18.31
C TYR A 623 -25.05 -6.88 18.00
N ILE A 624 -24.38 -7.34 19.07
CA ILE A 624 -23.23 -8.23 18.96
C ILE A 624 -23.53 -9.52 19.72
N TYR A 625 -23.40 -10.64 19.05
CA TYR A 625 -23.44 -11.96 19.65
C TYR A 625 -22.01 -12.39 20.00
N ILE A 626 -21.81 -12.82 21.26
CA ILE A 626 -20.52 -13.35 21.73
C ILE A 626 -20.81 -14.57 22.59
N ASN A 627 -20.31 -15.74 22.19
CA ASN A 627 -20.35 -17.01 22.96
C ASN A 627 -21.74 -17.32 23.55
N GLY A 628 -22.78 -17.27 22.75
CA GLY A 628 -24.14 -17.60 23.19
C GLY A 628 -24.94 -16.43 23.77
N THR A 629 -24.32 -15.27 23.98
CA THR A 629 -24.98 -14.08 24.52
C THR A 629 -25.12 -13.00 23.46
N VAL A 630 -26.31 -12.44 23.31
CA VAL A 630 -26.56 -11.26 22.46
C VAL A 630 -26.51 -10.00 23.32
N TYR A 631 -25.72 -9.02 22.92
CA TYR A 631 -25.58 -7.72 23.56
C TYR A 631 -26.20 -6.64 22.67
N LYS A 632 -27.03 -5.74 23.25
CA LYS A 632 -27.48 -4.52 22.61
C LYS A 632 -26.44 -3.43 22.79
N THR A 633 -25.88 -2.91 21.70
CA THR A 633 -24.82 -1.88 21.75
C THR A 633 -25.35 -0.47 22.01
N ASN A 634 -26.66 -0.27 21.97
CA ASN A 634 -27.31 1.03 22.03
C ASN A 634 -26.96 2.00 20.88
N TYR A 635 -26.18 1.54 19.89
CA TYR A 635 -25.85 2.28 18.69
C TYR A 635 -26.71 1.88 17.50
N TYR A 636 -26.96 2.85 16.62
CA TYR A 636 -27.57 2.60 15.31
C TYR A 636 -26.71 3.21 14.20
N VAL A 637 -26.76 2.60 13.02
CA VAL A 637 -26.19 3.12 11.78
C VAL A 637 -27.31 3.43 10.79
N ASN A 638 -27.14 4.52 10.04
CA ASN A 638 -28.03 4.86 8.92
C ASN A 638 -27.19 4.79 7.63
N PHE A 639 -27.62 3.93 6.67
CA PHE A 639 -26.99 3.77 5.37
C PHE A 639 -27.80 4.42 4.27
#